data_c6d4d603dfc34b2b28ad50732f76a979
#
_entry.id   c6d4d603dfc34b2b28ad50732f76a979
#
_cell.length_a   1.000
_cell.length_b   1.000
_cell.length_c   1.000
_cell.angle_alpha   90.00
_cell.angle_beta   90.00
_cell.angle_gamma   90.00
#
_symmetry.space_group_name_H-M   'P 1'
#
loop_
_entity.id
_entity.type
_entity.pdbx_description
1 polymer ?
#
loop_
_entity_poly.entity_id
_entity_poly.type
_entity_poly.pdbx_seq_one_letter_code
_entity_poly.pdbx_strand_id
1 'polypeptide(L)'
;MLRPGELEIAEHAPANNCSPAAAQEYTRWLATHHYENFNVASWLLPKDLHQHFYNLYAYCRWADDLGDEVPQKDRALELLDWWERELDHCYDGRPSHPVFVALRETIIAKNIPKQPFAGLLRAFRQDQNVKRYPTWDSMIGYCVYSANPVGRLVLYLCGYCDEERQAMSDATCTALQLANFWQDVDRDLEKGRIYIPLDIAASHGLTENDIVERRFDERYVSLMKDLIARTRVLFAQGAPLAKMVNGRLSVDLEMFSRGGVAVLDAIETMGYDTLHNRPAISKAKQVRLLGRSLLTHLIAKPIRPESESGGLAFVRARNSVPESGISVSRSYAACHSIARAAHSNFYYAFFLLPKPKRDALAALYAFMRLVDDVADEGNDLAAKQRGLADWRAALDDAVIGEERLVDGSTALNSATPNGAAEVLPALVDTMQRYKMPARYLHDLISGAEMDLTLRTYPTFDRLREYCYRVAGTVGLTCTHVFGFHDPRALDLAEKLGLAFQLTNIIRDAHDDFALGRVYLPEEDLARYGVSPQDFGKSEATLGVRELLRFEADRAWQCYEEGSALFGLIDPESRGALWLLVHTYSALLARIESLDFAVFGERVRLSKAEKMLFIAKARFGRLSEENILEKRDRDRRRAGGTGSQRRAG
;
A
#
# COMPACT_ATOMS: atom_id res chain seq x y z
N MET A 1 -26.19 26.68 -13.84
CA MET A 1 -24.74 26.39 -14.02
C MET A 1 -24.62 25.70 -15.37
N LEU A 2 -23.90 26.28 -16.30
CA LEU A 2 -23.73 25.75 -17.67
C LEU A 2 -22.79 24.57 -17.66
N ARG A 3 -23.16 23.51 -18.37
CA ARG A 3 -22.28 22.37 -18.61
C ARG A 3 -21.38 22.67 -19.81
N PRO A 4 -20.16 22.11 -19.91
CA PRO A 4 -19.29 22.29 -21.08
C PRO A 4 -19.98 22.00 -22.43
N GLY A 5 -20.88 21.01 -22.52
CA GLY A 5 -21.65 20.70 -23.73
C GLY A 5 -22.81 21.67 -24.06
N GLU A 6 -23.05 22.72 -23.27
CA GLU A 6 -24.05 23.73 -23.53
C GLU A 6 -23.42 25.02 -24.09
N LEU A 7 -22.40 24.88 -24.90
CA LEU A 7 -21.45 25.91 -25.37
C LEU A 7 -22.06 27.04 -26.26
N GLU A 8 -23.23 26.83 -26.87
CA GLU A 8 -23.92 27.93 -27.57
C GLU A 8 -24.32 29.09 -26.63
N ILE A 9 -24.30 28.83 -25.32
CA ILE A 9 -24.66 29.80 -24.28
C ILE A 9 -23.41 30.42 -23.63
N ALA A 10 -22.22 29.84 -23.83
CA ALA A 10 -20.97 30.28 -23.18
C ALA A 10 -20.49 31.68 -23.62
N GLU A 11 -20.85 32.13 -24.81
CA GLU A 11 -20.61 33.53 -25.26
C GLU A 11 -21.43 34.56 -24.43
N HIS A 12 -22.46 34.10 -23.74
CA HIS A 12 -23.37 34.93 -22.95
C HIS A 12 -23.34 34.56 -21.45
N ALA A 13 -22.35 33.79 -21.00
CA ALA A 13 -22.15 33.56 -19.57
C ALA A 13 -22.06 34.94 -18.88
N PRO A 14 -22.77 35.16 -17.74
CA PRO A 14 -22.77 36.46 -17.07
C PRO A 14 -21.34 36.81 -16.65
N ALA A 15 -20.68 37.58 -17.52
CA ALA A 15 -19.27 37.92 -17.43
C ALA A 15 -18.92 38.81 -16.23
N ASN A 16 -19.86 39.39 -15.55
CA ASN A 16 -19.56 40.49 -14.66
C ASN A 16 -20.19 40.32 -13.27
N ASN A 17 -19.75 39.43 -12.44
CA ASN A 17 -19.84 39.45 -10.96
C ASN A 17 -19.90 38.06 -10.31
N CYS A 18 -19.14 37.10 -10.80
CA CYS A 18 -18.98 35.85 -10.07
C CYS A 18 -18.08 36.10 -8.86
N SER A 19 -18.62 35.93 -7.64
CA SER A 19 -17.80 36.02 -6.44
C SER A 19 -16.80 34.87 -6.40
N PRO A 20 -15.62 35.04 -5.78
CA PRO A 20 -14.64 33.96 -5.62
C PRO A 20 -15.24 32.68 -5.00
N ALA A 21 -16.15 32.82 -4.03
CA ALA A 21 -16.83 31.70 -3.40
C ALA A 21 -17.72 30.90 -4.38
N ALA A 22 -18.52 31.63 -5.21
CA ALA A 22 -19.34 30.98 -6.24
C ALA A 22 -18.50 30.32 -7.33
N ALA A 23 -17.38 30.92 -7.69
CA ALA A 23 -16.41 30.35 -8.63
C ALA A 23 -15.80 29.04 -8.12
N GLN A 24 -15.39 28.99 -6.84
CA GLN A 24 -14.90 27.77 -6.20
C GLN A 24 -15.98 26.69 -6.08
N GLU A 25 -17.23 27.05 -5.80
CA GLU A 25 -18.35 26.11 -5.79
C GLU A 25 -18.59 25.51 -7.17
N TYR A 26 -18.51 26.33 -8.24
CA TYR A 26 -18.64 25.86 -9.62
C TYR A 26 -17.54 24.88 -10.02
N THR A 27 -16.26 25.19 -9.75
CA THR A 27 -15.14 24.29 -10.08
C THR A 27 -15.19 22.99 -9.28
N ARG A 28 -15.63 23.04 -8.01
CA ARG A 28 -15.87 21.85 -7.19
C ARG A 28 -17.00 21.00 -7.76
N TRP A 29 -18.13 21.62 -8.12
CA TRP A 29 -19.25 20.91 -8.73
C TRP A 29 -18.82 20.21 -10.02
N LEU A 30 -18.12 20.90 -10.92
CA LEU A 30 -17.64 20.33 -12.17
C LEU A 30 -16.74 19.11 -11.93
N ALA A 31 -15.78 19.21 -11.00
CA ALA A 31 -14.85 18.14 -10.68
C ALA A 31 -15.51 16.91 -10.02
N THR A 32 -16.65 17.09 -9.32
CA THR A 32 -17.31 16.00 -8.58
C THR A 32 -18.48 15.35 -9.32
N HIS A 33 -19.01 15.97 -10.38
CA HIS A 33 -20.20 15.49 -11.10
C HIS A 33 -19.90 15.01 -12.53
N HIS A 34 -18.66 15.07 -12.97
CA HIS A 34 -18.27 14.57 -14.28
C HIS A 34 -18.01 13.05 -14.25
N TYR A 35 -18.34 12.34 -15.34
CA TYR A 35 -18.29 10.87 -15.44
C TYR A 35 -16.87 10.27 -15.50
N GLU A 36 -15.87 11.08 -15.82
CA GLU A 36 -14.48 10.63 -15.84
C GLU A 36 -13.86 10.58 -14.43
N ASN A 37 -13.28 9.44 -14.08
CA ASN A 37 -12.84 9.02 -12.74
C ASN A 37 -11.69 9.85 -12.12
N PHE A 38 -11.81 11.18 -12.09
CA PHE A 38 -10.83 12.03 -11.40
C PHE A 38 -10.98 12.03 -9.87
N ASN A 39 -12.04 11.42 -9.36
CA ASN A 39 -12.32 11.30 -7.92
C ASN A 39 -11.23 10.56 -7.13
N VAL A 40 -10.44 9.70 -7.78
CA VAL A 40 -9.38 8.90 -7.10
C VAL A 40 -8.20 9.78 -6.73
N ALA A 41 -7.77 10.69 -7.60
CA ALA A 41 -6.63 11.56 -7.35
C ALA A 41 -6.93 12.63 -6.27
N SER A 42 -8.14 13.21 -6.27
CA SER A 42 -8.53 14.20 -5.26
C SER A 42 -8.72 13.60 -3.87
N TRP A 43 -9.06 12.31 -3.78
CA TRP A 43 -9.31 11.65 -2.49
C TRP A 43 -8.03 11.37 -1.68
N LEU A 44 -6.90 11.17 -2.36
CA LEU A 44 -5.61 10.90 -1.72
C LEU A 44 -4.83 12.17 -1.36
N LEU A 45 -5.12 13.31 -2.00
CA LEU A 45 -4.46 14.59 -1.71
C LEU A 45 -4.86 15.16 -0.33
N PRO A 46 -4.00 15.98 0.31
CA PRO A 46 -4.35 16.76 1.48
C PRO A 46 -5.59 17.63 1.23
N LYS A 47 -6.46 17.78 2.24
CA LYS A 47 -7.74 18.50 2.10
C LYS A 47 -7.60 19.96 1.67
N ASP A 48 -6.50 20.60 2.09
CA ASP A 48 -6.13 21.97 1.73
C ASP A 48 -5.78 22.13 0.24
N LEU A 49 -5.42 21.04 -0.45
CA LEU A 49 -5.15 21.05 -1.88
C LEU A 49 -6.38 20.74 -2.75
N HIS A 50 -7.48 20.22 -2.17
CA HIS A 50 -8.65 19.78 -2.94
C HIS A 50 -9.23 20.91 -3.81
N GLN A 51 -9.42 22.12 -3.26
CA GLN A 51 -9.98 23.23 -4.02
C GLN A 51 -9.06 23.69 -5.15
N HIS A 52 -7.75 23.73 -4.90
CA HIS A 52 -6.76 24.04 -5.93
C HIS A 52 -6.78 23.02 -7.07
N PHE A 53 -6.95 21.75 -6.71
CA PHE A 53 -7.06 20.66 -7.68
C PHE A 53 -8.34 20.77 -8.51
N TYR A 54 -9.48 21.09 -7.90
CA TYR A 54 -10.75 21.33 -8.62
C TYR A 54 -10.63 22.48 -9.60
N ASN A 55 -9.93 23.54 -9.24
CA ASN A 55 -9.70 24.70 -10.11
C ASN A 55 -8.84 24.33 -11.35
N LEU A 56 -7.77 23.54 -11.16
CA LEU A 56 -6.98 23.01 -12.27
C LEU A 56 -7.78 22.07 -13.16
N TYR A 57 -8.51 21.13 -12.55
CA TYR A 57 -9.34 20.20 -13.29
C TYR A 57 -10.37 20.92 -14.15
N ALA A 58 -11.04 21.92 -13.59
CA ALA A 58 -12.04 22.69 -14.33
C ALA A 58 -11.45 23.39 -15.56
N TYR A 59 -10.22 23.95 -15.44
CA TYR A 59 -9.51 24.53 -16.57
C TYR A 59 -9.22 23.49 -17.65
N CYS A 60 -8.62 22.34 -17.28
CA CYS A 60 -8.27 21.29 -18.21
C CYS A 60 -9.51 20.72 -18.91
N ARG A 61 -10.59 20.48 -18.14
CA ARG A 61 -11.83 19.92 -18.69
C ARG A 61 -12.51 20.86 -19.68
N TRP A 62 -12.59 22.15 -19.36
CA TRP A 62 -13.13 23.13 -20.30
C TRP A 62 -12.32 23.18 -21.59
N ALA A 63 -10.98 23.21 -21.49
CA ALA A 63 -10.12 23.24 -22.66
C ALA A 63 -10.27 21.97 -23.54
N ASP A 64 -10.43 20.81 -22.90
CA ASP A 64 -10.69 19.51 -23.55
C ASP A 64 -12.03 19.51 -24.30
N ASP A 65 -13.11 19.92 -23.63
CA ASP A 65 -14.46 19.99 -24.23
C ASP A 65 -14.51 20.98 -25.40
N LEU A 66 -13.81 22.13 -25.30
CA LEU A 66 -13.71 23.10 -26.40
C LEU A 66 -12.98 22.52 -27.62
N GLY A 67 -12.04 21.62 -27.39
CA GLY A 67 -11.33 20.93 -28.46
C GLY A 67 -12.09 19.75 -29.05
N ASP A 68 -12.70 18.89 -28.23
CA ASP A 68 -13.20 17.58 -28.65
C ASP A 68 -14.72 17.53 -28.88
N GLU A 69 -15.52 18.35 -28.17
CA GLU A 69 -16.98 18.30 -28.25
C GLU A 69 -17.58 19.29 -29.27
N VAL A 70 -16.79 20.23 -29.81
CA VAL A 70 -17.25 21.19 -30.82
C VAL A 70 -17.11 20.60 -32.22
N PRO A 71 -18.22 20.34 -32.95
CA PRO A 71 -18.16 19.61 -34.23
C PRO A 71 -17.43 20.36 -35.37
N GLN A 72 -17.42 21.70 -35.31
CA GLN A 72 -16.84 22.54 -36.36
C GLN A 72 -15.44 22.99 -35.94
N LYS A 73 -14.44 22.55 -36.70
CA LYS A 73 -13.02 22.82 -36.44
C LYS A 73 -12.70 24.31 -36.24
N ASP A 74 -13.20 25.19 -37.14
CA ASP A 74 -12.91 26.63 -37.06
C ASP A 74 -13.49 27.22 -35.78
N ARG A 75 -14.70 26.77 -35.39
CA ARG A 75 -15.34 27.20 -34.14
C ARG A 75 -14.59 26.70 -32.91
N ALA A 76 -14.10 25.43 -32.92
CA ALA A 76 -13.26 24.92 -31.85
C ALA A 76 -11.99 25.76 -31.67
N LEU A 77 -11.32 26.13 -32.76
CA LEU A 77 -10.13 26.99 -32.74
C LEU A 77 -10.43 28.39 -32.19
N GLU A 78 -11.52 29.03 -32.61
CA GLU A 78 -11.97 30.33 -32.08
C GLU A 78 -12.22 30.28 -30.56
N LEU A 79 -12.87 29.21 -30.07
CA LEU A 79 -13.16 29.01 -28.65
C LEU A 79 -11.90 28.72 -27.83
N LEU A 80 -10.93 27.97 -28.38
CA LEU A 80 -9.62 27.77 -27.76
C LEU A 80 -8.83 29.09 -27.69
N ASP A 81 -8.95 29.97 -28.71
CA ASP A 81 -8.35 31.31 -28.70
C ASP A 81 -9.02 32.22 -27.67
N TRP A 82 -10.35 32.11 -27.50
CA TRP A 82 -11.06 32.81 -26.44
C TRP A 82 -10.61 32.32 -25.06
N TRP A 83 -10.44 31.01 -24.86
CA TRP A 83 -9.99 30.43 -23.60
C TRP A 83 -8.56 30.87 -23.24
N GLU A 84 -7.68 31.04 -24.26
CA GLU A 84 -6.35 31.60 -24.05
C GLU A 84 -6.37 33.07 -23.65
N ARG A 85 -7.25 33.88 -24.26
CA ARG A 85 -7.47 35.27 -23.82
C ARG A 85 -7.95 35.37 -22.37
N GLU A 86 -8.86 34.49 -21.96
CA GLU A 86 -9.30 34.41 -20.56
C GLU A 86 -8.14 34.00 -19.62
N LEU A 87 -7.25 33.11 -20.05
CA LEU A 87 -6.02 32.77 -19.33
C LEU A 87 -5.10 34.01 -19.20
N ASP A 88 -4.95 34.80 -20.26
CA ASP A 88 -4.18 36.06 -20.22
C ASP A 88 -4.78 37.04 -19.23
N HIS A 89 -6.09 37.27 -19.30
CA HIS A 89 -6.81 38.12 -18.35
C HIS A 89 -6.65 37.64 -16.91
N CYS A 90 -6.60 36.31 -16.69
CA CYS A 90 -6.39 35.74 -15.37
C CYS A 90 -5.01 36.12 -14.81
N TYR A 91 -3.94 36.02 -15.60
CA TYR A 91 -2.58 36.42 -15.19
C TYR A 91 -2.46 37.93 -15.02
N ASP A 92 -3.16 38.74 -15.84
CA ASP A 92 -3.24 40.19 -15.71
C ASP A 92 -4.07 40.68 -14.51
N GLY A 93 -4.71 39.77 -13.77
CA GLY A 93 -5.52 40.12 -12.60
C GLY A 93 -6.95 40.53 -12.91
N ARG A 94 -7.47 40.25 -14.10
CA ARG A 94 -8.79 40.62 -14.60
C ARG A 94 -9.60 39.42 -15.11
N PRO A 95 -9.69 38.28 -14.33
CA PRO A 95 -10.45 37.12 -14.78
C PRO A 95 -11.93 37.44 -14.85
N SER A 96 -12.61 36.98 -15.91
CA SER A 96 -14.07 37.17 -16.07
C SER A 96 -14.85 35.86 -15.94
N HIS A 97 -14.34 34.77 -16.50
CA HIS A 97 -15.00 33.47 -16.43
C HIS A 97 -14.82 32.80 -15.05
N PRO A 98 -15.86 32.13 -14.48
CA PRO A 98 -15.79 31.53 -13.14
C PRO A 98 -14.60 30.58 -12.92
N VAL A 99 -14.23 29.78 -13.92
CA VAL A 99 -13.05 28.91 -13.85
C VAL A 99 -11.78 29.71 -13.58
N PHE A 100 -11.59 30.82 -14.28
CA PHE A 100 -10.40 31.66 -14.14
C PHE A 100 -10.42 32.52 -12.88
N VAL A 101 -11.61 32.93 -12.40
CA VAL A 101 -11.76 33.57 -11.08
C VAL A 101 -11.27 32.62 -9.97
N ALA A 102 -11.67 31.36 -9.98
CA ALA A 102 -11.21 30.36 -9.01
C ALA A 102 -9.74 29.97 -9.25
N LEU A 103 -9.31 29.81 -10.50
CA LEU A 103 -7.96 29.43 -10.88
C LEU A 103 -6.91 30.47 -10.48
N ARG A 104 -7.24 31.76 -10.54
CA ARG A 104 -6.33 32.84 -10.15
C ARG A 104 -5.83 32.72 -8.72
N GLU A 105 -6.70 32.36 -7.79
CA GLU A 105 -6.30 32.12 -6.38
C GLU A 105 -5.27 30.97 -6.29
N THR A 106 -5.46 29.93 -7.08
CA THR A 106 -4.54 28.80 -7.15
C THR A 106 -3.19 29.19 -7.75
N ILE A 107 -3.20 29.95 -8.85
CA ILE A 107 -1.98 30.44 -9.52
C ILE A 107 -1.14 31.27 -8.55
N ILE A 108 -1.77 32.20 -7.83
CA ILE A 108 -1.08 33.06 -6.86
C ILE A 108 -0.56 32.25 -5.67
N ALA A 109 -1.42 31.43 -5.06
CA ALA A 109 -1.08 30.66 -3.86
C ALA A 109 0.04 29.62 -4.10
N LYS A 110 0.17 29.13 -5.33
CA LYS A 110 1.12 28.07 -5.72
C LYS A 110 2.21 28.52 -6.68
N ASN A 111 2.24 29.81 -7.01
CA ASN A 111 3.20 30.43 -7.92
C ASN A 111 3.34 29.66 -9.25
N ILE A 112 2.21 29.33 -9.88
CA ILE A 112 2.17 28.51 -11.10
C ILE A 112 2.45 29.39 -12.31
N PRO A 113 3.46 29.08 -13.17
CA PRO A 113 3.73 29.84 -14.39
C PRO A 113 2.66 29.55 -15.47
N LYS A 114 2.50 30.47 -16.43
CA LYS A 114 1.52 30.36 -17.53
C LYS A 114 1.79 29.18 -18.48
N GLN A 115 3.08 28.83 -18.67
CA GLN A 115 3.53 27.88 -19.71
C GLN A 115 2.81 26.51 -19.69
N PRO A 116 2.60 25.82 -18.55
CA PRO A 116 1.88 24.54 -18.58
C PRO A 116 0.44 24.67 -19.09
N PHE A 117 -0.27 25.74 -18.73
CA PHE A 117 -1.63 26.00 -19.21
C PHE A 117 -1.68 26.28 -20.71
N ALA A 118 -0.81 27.17 -21.20
CA ALA A 118 -0.69 27.47 -22.62
C ALA A 118 -0.25 26.26 -23.45
N GLY A 119 0.60 25.39 -22.86
CA GLY A 119 1.01 24.13 -23.48
C GLY A 119 -0.17 23.22 -23.81
N LEU A 120 -1.11 23.03 -22.87
CA LEU A 120 -2.32 22.25 -23.10
C LEU A 120 -3.17 22.81 -24.25
N LEU A 121 -3.37 24.13 -24.30
CA LEU A 121 -4.12 24.76 -25.42
C LEU A 121 -3.45 24.53 -26.77
N ARG A 122 -2.10 24.53 -26.81
CA ARG A 122 -1.37 24.18 -28.01
C ARG A 122 -1.64 22.75 -28.46
N ALA A 123 -1.72 21.78 -27.53
CA ALA A 123 -2.05 20.39 -27.87
C ALA A 123 -3.47 20.28 -28.42
N PHE A 124 -4.47 20.88 -27.78
CA PHE A 124 -5.86 20.86 -28.26
C PHE A 124 -6.03 21.50 -29.64
N ARG A 125 -5.27 22.58 -29.94
CA ARG A 125 -5.23 23.15 -31.30
C ARG A 125 -4.57 22.20 -32.30
N GLN A 126 -3.52 21.48 -31.88
CA GLN A 126 -2.85 20.48 -32.71
C GLN A 126 -3.81 19.34 -33.08
N ASP A 127 -4.64 18.88 -32.16
CA ASP A 127 -5.61 17.81 -32.36
C ASP A 127 -6.68 18.14 -33.43
N GLN A 128 -6.95 19.43 -33.65
CA GLN A 128 -7.83 19.88 -34.76
C GLN A 128 -7.20 19.66 -36.14
N ASN A 129 -5.87 19.60 -36.22
CA ASN A 129 -5.14 19.65 -37.48
C ASN A 129 -4.33 18.38 -37.77
N VAL A 130 -3.72 17.77 -36.74
CA VAL A 130 -2.77 16.67 -36.89
C VAL A 130 -3.45 15.36 -36.47
N LYS A 131 -3.60 14.45 -37.45
CA LYS A 131 -4.19 13.14 -37.25
C LYS A 131 -3.19 11.99 -37.47
N ARG A 132 -1.96 12.31 -37.85
CA ARG A 132 -0.88 11.36 -38.18
C ARG A 132 0.44 11.88 -37.64
N TYR A 133 1.26 10.97 -37.15
CA TYR A 133 2.60 11.27 -36.63
C TYR A 133 3.65 10.57 -37.50
N PRO A 134 4.41 11.33 -38.34
CA PRO A 134 5.39 10.77 -39.25
C PRO A 134 6.52 10.02 -38.51
N THR A 135 6.96 10.53 -37.35
CA THR A 135 8.11 9.98 -36.62
C THR A 135 7.81 9.82 -35.13
N TRP A 136 8.59 8.95 -34.47
CA TRP A 136 8.58 8.82 -33.01
C TRP A 136 8.78 10.18 -32.32
N ASP A 137 9.74 10.99 -32.79
CA ASP A 137 10.02 12.30 -32.18
C ASP A 137 8.84 13.26 -32.32
N SER A 138 8.11 13.21 -33.43
CA SER A 138 6.91 14.04 -33.61
C SER A 138 5.79 13.63 -32.64
N MET A 139 5.66 12.34 -32.32
CA MET A 139 4.76 11.83 -31.30
C MET A 139 5.16 12.26 -29.89
N ILE A 140 6.44 12.12 -29.53
CA ILE A 140 6.95 12.60 -28.26
C ILE A 140 6.76 14.12 -28.15
N GLY A 141 7.02 14.87 -29.23
CA GLY A 141 6.77 16.32 -29.29
C GLY A 141 5.32 16.71 -29.01
N TYR A 142 4.36 15.90 -29.42
CA TYR A 142 2.95 16.07 -29.05
C TYR A 142 2.72 15.83 -27.55
N CYS A 143 3.30 14.76 -26.98
CA CYS A 143 3.15 14.43 -25.55
C CYS A 143 3.71 15.54 -24.64
N VAL A 144 4.73 16.30 -25.08
CA VAL A 144 5.27 17.46 -24.36
C VAL A 144 4.20 18.51 -24.07
N TYR A 145 3.18 18.64 -24.93
CA TYR A 145 2.09 19.60 -24.77
C TYR A 145 0.79 18.97 -24.30
N SER A 146 0.51 17.71 -24.65
CA SER A 146 -0.77 17.06 -24.30
C SER A 146 -0.76 16.39 -22.91
N ALA A 147 0.38 15.88 -22.45
CA ALA A 147 0.46 15.10 -21.22
C ALA A 147 1.34 15.75 -20.14
N ASN A 148 2.54 16.21 -20.50
CA ASN A 148 3.53 16.69 -19.53
C ASN A 148 3.05 17.89 -18.70
N PRO A 149 2.30 18.88 -19.26
CA PRO A 149 1.82 20.01 -18.49
C PRO A 149 0.93 19.60 -17.31
N VAL A 150 0.14 18.54 -17.44
CA VAL A 150 -0.74 18.04 -16.35
C VAL A 150 0.11 17.61 -15.15
N GLY A 151 1.15 16.83 -15.38
CA GLY A 151 2.08 16.40 -14.32
C GLY A 151 2.81 17.57 -13.67
N ARG A 152 3.28 18.54 -14.47
CA ARG A 152 3.92 19.76 -13.98
C ARG A 152 2.98 20.60 -13.11
N LEU A 153 1.72 20.78 -13.52
CA LEU A 153 0.70 21.49 -12.73
C LEU A 153 0.44 20.81 -11.39
N VAL A 154 0.36 19.48 -11.35
CA VAL A 154 0.23 18.72 -10.09
C VAL A 154 1.46 18.91 -9.19
N LEU A 155 2.67 18.91 -9.75
CA LEU A 155 3.89 19.19 -8.99
C LEU A 155 3.87 20.60 -8.37
N TYR A 156 3.51 21.63 -9.14
CA TYR A 156 3.36 23.01 -8.62
C TYR A 156 2.35 23.08 -7.47
N LEU A 157 1.19 22.42 -7.58
CA LEU A 157 0.22 22.36 -6.49
C LEU A 157 0.81 21.81 -5.20
N CYS A 158 1.68 20.81 -5.33
CA CYS A 158 2.31 20.15 -4.20
C CYS A 158 3.60 20.85 -3.72
N GLY A 159 3.97 22.00 -4.34
CA GLY A 159 5.13 22.82 -3.95
C GLY A 159 6.46 22.37 -4.55
N TYR A 160 6.45 21.61 -5.65
CA TYR A 160 7.65 21.18 -6.37
C TYR A 160 7.75 21.92 -7.71
N CYS A 161 8.86 22.67 -7.90
CA CYS A 161 9.06 23.49 -9.11
C CYS A 161 10.42 23.26 -9.79
N ASP A 162 11.24 22.34 -9.28
CA ASP A 162 12.57 22.07 -9.81
C ASP A 162 12.52 21.21 -11.09
N GLU A 163 13.53 21.42 -11.96
CA GLU A 163 13.61 20.77 -13.27
C GLU A 163 13.79 19.25 -13.16
N GLU A 164 14.46 18.75 -12.13
CA GLU A 164 14.73 17.33 -11.99
C GLU A 164 13.43 16.54 -11.78
N ARG A 165 12.56 17.00 -10.85
CA ARG A 165 11.25 16.37 -10.63
C ARG A 165 10.32 16.57 -11.82
N GLN A 166 10.38 17.73 -12.47
CA GLN A 166 9.58 17.99 -13.67
C GLN A 166 9.96 17.06 -14.82
N ALA A 167 11.26 16.82 -15.06
CA ALA A 167 11.71 15.89 -16.11
C ALA A 167 11.24 14.45 -15.86
N MET A 168 11.27 13.99 -14.61
CA MET A 168 10.75 12.65 -14.24
C MET A 168 9.22 12.57 -14.38
N SER A 169 8.51 13.65 -14.03
CA SER A 169 7.07 13.75 -14.24
C SER A 169 6.72 13.72 -15.73
N ASP A 170 7.46 14.43 -16.55
CA ASP A 170 7.29 14.45 -18.00
C ASP A 170 7.46 13.04 -18.59
N ALA A 171 8.49 12.30 -18.17
CA ALA A 171 8.71 10.92 -18.62
C ALA A 171 7.51 10.02 -18.24
N THR A 172 6.99 10.15 -17.01
CA THR A 172 5.81 9.39 -16.56
C THR A 172 4.55 9.77 -17.33
N CYS A 173 4.29 11.07 -17.52
CA CYS A 173 3.10 11.55 -18.24
C CYS A 173 3.14 11.16 -19.72
N THR A 174 4.30 11.28 -20.37
CA THR A 174 4.51 10.78 -21.74
C THR A 174 4.24 9.28 -21.82
N ALA A 175 4.78 8.48 -20.88
CA ALA A 175 4.56 7.03 -20.86
C ALA A 175 3.08 6.66 -20.68
N LEU A 176 2.34 7.38 -19.81
CA LEU A 176 0.91 7.19 -19.61
C LEU A 176 0.12 7.50 -20.89
N GLN A 177 0.46 8.60 -21.56
CA GLN A 177 -0.19 8.98 -22.82
C GLN A 177 0.06 7.95 -23.92
N LEU A 178 1.29 7.48 -24.07
CA LEU A 178 1.63 6.44 -25.03
C LEU A 178 0.90 5.13 -24.71
N ALA A 179 0.83 4.73 -23.44
CA ALA A 179 0.08 3.54 -23.03
C ALA A 179 -1.40 3.64 -23.40
N ASN A 180 -2.02 4.83 -23.28
CA ASN A 180 -3.39 5.09 -23.74
C ASN A 180 -3.50 4.98 -25.27
N PHE A 181 -2.56 5.53 -26.04
CA PHE A 181 -2.56 5.40 -27.49
C PHE A 181 -2.47 3.93 -27.95
N TRP A 182 -1.62 3.14 -27.30
CA TRP A 182 -1.50 1.71 -27.61
C TRP A 182 -2.75 0.91 -27.20
N GLN A 183 -3.45 1.38 -26.18
CA GLN A 183 -4.70 0.77 -25.72
C GLN A 183 -5.89 1.06 -26.63
N ASP A 184 -5.95 2.30 -27.17
CA ASP A 184 -7.14 2.84 -27.82
C ASP A 184 -7.01 2.90 -29.36
N VAL A 185 -6.09 2.13 -29.99
CA VAL A 185 -5.85 2.14 -31.44
C VAL A 185 -7.14 1.98 -32.25
N ASP A 186 -8.00 1.00 -31.91
CA ASP A 186 -9.26 0.76 -32.60
C ASP A 186 -10.20 1.98 -32.56
N ARG A 187 -10.35 2.62 -31.38
CA ARG A 187 -11.20 3.81 -31.20
C ARG A 187 -10.65 5.06 -31.91
N ASP A 188 -9.33 5.19 -31.92
CA ASP A 188 -8.67 6.31 -32.59
C ASP A 188 -8.79 6.19 -34.11
N LEU A 189 -8.74 4.97 -34.64
CA LEU A 189 -9.01 4.69 -36.04
C LEU A 189 -10.46 5.05 -36.43
N GLU A 190 -11.46 4.78 -35.60
CA GLU A 190 -12.85 5.20 -35.82
C GLU A 190 -12.99 6.73 -35.94
N LYS A 191 -12.17 7.48 -35.17
CA LYS A 191 -12.08 8.94 -35.24
C LYS A 191 -11.16 9.44 -36.37
N GLY A 192 -10.62 8.54 -37.19
CA GLY A 192 -9.67 8.84 -38.24
C GLY A 192 -8.30 9.29 -37.74
N ARG A 193 -7.91 8.98 -36.50
CA ARG A 193 -6.63 9.33 -35.88
C ARG A 193 -5.70 8.10 -35.85
N ILE A 194 -4.41 8.30 -36.14
CA ILE A 194 -3.37 7.27 -35.96
C ILE A 194 -2.23 7.87 -35.17
N TYR A 195 -2.10 7.40 -33.90
CA TYR A 195 -1.04 7.81 -33.00
C TYR A 195 0.20 6.90 -33.11
N ILE A 196 0.13 5.79 -33.87
CA ILE A 196 1.30 4.95 -34.15
C ILE A 196 2.26 5.73 -35.05
N PRO A 197 3.54 5.93 -34.65
CA PRO A 197 4.53 6.63 -35.49
C PRO A 197 4.79 5.85 -36.78
N LEU A 198 4.65 6.53 -37.93
CA LEU A 198 4.72 5.87 -39.23
C LEU A 198 6.12 5.38 -39.58
N ASP A 199 7.19 6.04 -39.11
CA ASP A 199 8.58 5.59 -39.27
C ASP A 199 8.83 4.27 -38.53
N ILE A 200 8.29 4.11 -37.31
CA ILE A 200 8.40 2.87 -36.56
C ILE A 200 7.57 1.77 -37.24
N ALA A 201 6.33 2.07 -37.66
CA ALA A 201 5.51 1.11 -38.41
C ALA A 201 6.23 0.62 -39.69
N ALA A 202 6.82 1.54 -40.46
CA ALA A 202 7.59 1.22 -41.66
C ALA A 202 8.82 0.34 -41.38
N SER A 203 9.52 0.57 -40.26
CA SER A 203 10.66 -0.28 -39.86
C SER A 203 10.27 -1.72 -39.57
N HIS A 204 8.99 -1.99 -39.23
CA HIS A 204 8.41 -3.32 -39.08
C HIS A 204 7.69 -3.82 -40.35
N GLY A 205 7.84 -3.13 -41.48
CA GLY A 205 7.25 -3.51 -42.78
C GLY A 205 5.75 -3.27 -42.89
N LEU A 206 5.20 -2.36 -42.06
CA LEU A 206 3.80 -1.93 -42.10
C LEU A 206 3.65 -0.58 -42.77
N THR A 207 2.62 -0.44 -43.59
CA THR A 207 2.19 0.82 -44.19
C THR A 207 1.06 1.43 -43.35
N GLU A 208 0.78 2.72 -43.54
CA GLU A 208 -0.40 3.35 -42.96
C GLU A 208 -1.69 2.60 -43.34
N ASN A 209 -1.76 2.14 -44.60
CA ASN A 209 -2.93 1.41 -45.09
C ASN A 209 -3.14 0.08 -44.36
N ASP A 210 -2.07 -0.64 -44.00
CA ASP A 210 -2.18 -1.87 -43.19
C ASP A 210 -2.83 -1.60 -41.83
N ILE A 211 -2.52 -0.45 -41.21
CA ILE A 211 -3.10 -0.02 -39.92
C ILE A 211 -4.57 0.37 -40.11
N VAL A 212 -4.89 1.16 -41.12
CA VAL A 212 -6.28 1.59 -41.44
C VAL A 212 -7.18 0.41 -41.76
N GLU A 213 -6.68 -0.57 -42.53
CA GLU A 213 -7.40 -1.81 -42.87
C GLU A 213 -7.40 -2.83 -41.74
N ARG A 214 -6.84 -2.48 -40.58
CA ARG A 214 -6.75 -3.34 -39.38
C ARG A 214 -6.10 -4.68 -39.66
N ARG A 215 -5.04 -4.74 -40.47
CA ARG A 215 -4.31 -5.98 -40.77
C ARG A 215 -3.49 -6.42 -39.56
N PHE A 216 -3.98 -7.45 -38.89
CA PHE A 216 -3.30 -8.06 -37.75
C PHE A 216 -2.47 -9.27 -38.19
N ASP A 217 -1.15 -9.14 -38.12
CA ASP A 217 -0.18 -10.20 -38.44
C ASP A 217 1.07 -10.07 -37.55
N GLU A 218 2.09 -10.91 -37.80
CA GLU A 218 3.35 -10.90 -37.03
C GLU A 218 4.10 -9.58 -37.08
N ARG A 219 3.96 -8.78 -38.15
CA ARG A 219 4.58 -7.46 -38.29
C ARG A 219 3.97 -6.49 -37.29
N TYR A 220 2.62 -6.52 -37.14
CA TYR A 220 1.93 -5.69 -36.16
C TYR A 220 2.27 -6.10 -34.70
N VAL A 221 2.38 -7.40 -34.44
CA VAL A 221 2.85 -7.90 -33.14
C VAL A 221 4.26 -7.41 -32.83
N SER A 222 5.17 -7.44 -33.82
CA SER A 222 6.54 -6.95 -33.70
C SER A 222 6.59 -5.45 -33.43
N LEU A 223 5.78 -4.66 -34.15
CA LEU A 223 5.62 -3.21 -33.93
C LEU A 223 5.15 -2.92 -32.50
N MET A 224 4.08 -3.57 -32.04
CA MET A 224 3.54 -3.32 -30.71
C MET A 224 4.52 -3.69 -29.59
N LYS A 225 5.32 -4.73 -29.77
CA LYS A 225 6.41 -5.10 -28.83
C LYS A 225 7.44 -3.98 -28.73
N ASP A 226 7.87 -3.38 -29.84
CA ASP A 226 8.83 -2.27 -29.84
C ASP A 226 8.23 -1.03 -29.17
N LEU A 227 7.01 -0.62 -29.51
CA LEU A 227 6.32 0.52 -28.91
C LEU A 227 6.15 0.37 -27.40
N ILE A 228 5.77 -0.83 -26.94
CA ILE A 228 5.63 -1.14 -25.52
C ILE A 228 7.00 -1.09 -24.81
N ALA A 229 8.04 -1.65 -25.41
CA ALA A 229 9.39 -1.62 -24.84
C ALA A 229 9.89 -0.17 -24.65
N ARG A 230 9.72 0.70 -25.64
CA ARG A 230 10.05 2.14 -25.56
C ARG A 230 9.26 2.83 -24.46
N THR A 231 7.96 2.53 -24.33
CA THR A 231 7.10 3.11 -23.30
C THR A 231 7.52 2.68 -21.90
N ARG A 232 7.95 1.43 -21.73
CA ARG A 232 8.48 0.93 -20.44
C ARG A 232 9.76 1.64 -20.02
N VAL A 233 10.62 2.02 -20.96
CA VAL A 233 11.82 2.83 -20.66
C VAL A 233 11.43 4.18 -20.06
N LEU A 234 10.42 4.86 -20.60
CA LEU A 234 9.93 6.13 -20.06
C LEU A 234 9.33 5.97 -18.65
N PHE A 235 8.56 4.89 -18.40
CA PHE A 235 8.10 4.58 -17.03
C PHE A 235 9.27 4.37 -16.07
N ALA A 236 10.33 3.69 -16.51
CA ALA A 236 11.52 3.47 -15.68
C ALA A 236 12.26 4.79 -15.39
N GLN A 237 12.33 5.71 -16.34
CA GLN A 237 12.91 7.05 -16.16
C GLN A 237 12.10 7.90 -15.18
N GLY A 238 10.78 7.82 -15.22
CA GLY A 238 9.90 8.56 -14.31
C GLY A 238 9.75 7.94 -12.91
N ALA A 239 10.02 6.64 -12.74
CA ALA A 239 9.81 5.91 -11.50
C ALA A 239 10.50 6.49 -10.25
N PRO A 240 11.71 7.10 -10.32
CA PRO A 240 12.36 7.71 -9.16
C PRO A 240 11.56 8.87 -8.55
N LEU A 241 10.73 9.57 -9.33
CA LEU A 241 9.93 10.71 -8.85
C LEU A 241 9.11 10.37 -7.61
N ALA A 242 8.51 9.18 -7.57
CA ALA A 242 7.71 8.74 -6.43
C ALA A 242 8.50 8.69 -5.11
N LYS A 243 9.83 8.56 -5.16
CA LYS A 243 10.71 8.58 -3.99
C LYS A 243 11.18 10.00 -3.61
N MET A 244 11.04 10.96 -4.54
CA MET A 244 11.52 12.34 -4.40
C MET A 244 10.43 13.31 -3.96
N VAL A 245 9.20 12.85 -3.80
CA VAL A 245 8.06 13.64 -3.33
C VAL A 245 7.49 13.10 -2.03
N ASN A 246 6.77 13.94 -1.29
CA ASN A 246 6.28 13.60 0.05
C ASN A 246 4.91 12.90 0.03
N GLY A 247 4.71 12.01 1.00
CA GLY A 247 3.44 11.50 1.48
C GLY A 247 2.51 10.93 0.41
N ARG A 248 1.37 11.56 0.23
CA ARG A 248 0.27 11.05 -0.61
C ARG A 248 0.54 11.20 -2.11
N LEU A 249 1.23 12.26 -2.54
CA LEU A 249 1.60 12.44 -3.95
C LEU A 249 2.47 11.29 -4.46
N SER A 250 3.39 10.80 -3.63
CA SER A 250 4.20 9.62 -3.94
C SER A 250 3.32 8.39 -4.24
N VAL A 251 2.19 8.19 -3.48
CA VAL A 251 1.19 7.12 -3.73
C VAL A 251 0.54 7.27 -5.09
N ASP A 252 0.09 8.50 -5.38
CA ASP A 252 -0.63 8.77 -6.63
C ASP A 252 0.28 8.51 -7.84
N LEU A 253 1.52 9.01 -7.79
CA LEU A 253 2.50 8.82 -8.87
C LEU A 253 2.84 7.34 -9.09
N GLU A 254 3.01 6.57 -8.00
CA GLU A 254 3.25 5.13 -8.13
C GLU A 254 2.02 4.39 -8.67
N MET A 255 0.82 4.81 -8.27
CA MET A 255 -0.43 4.23 -8.74
C MET A 255 -0.63 4.51 -10.24
N PHE A 256 -0.40 5.73 -10.70
CA PHE A 256 -0.47 6.08 -12.12
C PHE A 256 0.54 5.28 -12.94
N SER A 257 1.81 5.24 -12.52
CA SER A 257 2.85 4.47 -13.21
C SER A 257 2.52 2.99 -13.29
N ARG A 258 2.07 2.38 -12.18
CA ARG A 258 1.65 0.97 -12.17
C ARG A 258 0.39 0.71 -12.98
N GLY A 259 -0.54 1.67 -12.99
CA GLY A 259 -1.74 1.61 -13.84
C GLY A 259 -1.37 1.57 -15.31
N GLY A 260 -0.50 2.48 -15.76
CA GLY A 260 -0.02 2.50 -17.14
C GLY A 260 0.76 1.24 -17.52
N VAL A 261 1.67 0.76 -16.66
CA VAL A 261 2.37 -0.52 -16.89
C VAL A 261 1.37 -1.69 -16.98
N ALA A 262 0.31 -1.69 -16.19
CA ALA A 262 -0.70 -2.75 -16.25
C ALA A 262 -1.54 -2.73 -17.54
N VAL A 263 -1.68 -1.57 -18.19
CA VAL A 263 -2.25 -1.47 -19.55
C VAL A 263 -1.32 -2.16 -20.53
N LEU A 264 -0.02 -1.88 -20.50
CA LEU A 264 0.97 -2.53 -21.36
C LEU A 264 0.99 -4.05 -21.17
N ASP A 265 0.94 -4.53 -19.91
CA ASP A 265 0.83 -5.96 -19.59
C ASP A 265 -0.47 -6.58 -20.15
N ALA A 266 -1.56 -5.82 -20.16
CA ALA A 266 -2.83 -6.31 -20.71
C ALA A 266 -2.76 -6.45 -22.23
N ILE A 267 -2.11 -5.52 -22.94
CA ILE A 267 -1.86 -5.61 -24.39
C ILE A 267 -1.00 -6.85 -24.69
N GLU A 268 0.07 -7.09 -23.95
CA GLU A 268 0.91 -8.29 -24.11
C GLU A 268 0.11 -9.58 -23.88
N THR A 269 -0.71 -9.62 -22.81
CA THR A 269 -1.49 -10.79 -22.42
C THR A 269 -2.55 -11.17 -23.47
N MET A 270 -3.11 -10.19 -24.16
CA MET A 270 -4.10 -10.43 -25.23
C MET A 270 -3.48 -10.71 -26.59
N GLY A 271 -2.15 -10.83 -26.69
CA GLY A 271 -1.44 -11.13 -27.94
C GLY A 271 -1.26 -9.92 -28.86
N TYR A 272 -1.29 -8.70 -28.32
CA TYR A 272 -1.04 -7.42 -29.02
C TYR A 272 -2.11 -6.97 -30.03
N ASP A 273 -3.26 -7.64 -30.15
CA ASP A 273 -4.32 -7.25 -31.10
C ASP A 273 -5.15 -6.06 -30.59
N THR A 274 -4.57 -4.86 -30.66
CA THR A 274 -5.26 -3.60 -30.34
C THR A 274 -6.00 -2.98 -31.52
N LEU A 275 -5.94 -3.60 -32.69
CA LEU A 275 -6.71 -3.19 -33.89
C LEU A 275 -8.19 -3.61 -33.81
N HIS A 276 -8.49 -4.72 -33.14
CA HIS A 276 -9.84 -5.28 -33.06
C HIS A 276 -10.37 -5.31 -31.63
N ASN A 277 -9.51 -5.23 -30.61
CA ASN A 277 -9.88 -5.42 -29.24
C ASN A 277 -9.24 -4.36 -28.36
N ARG A 278 -10.04 -3.75 -27.48
CA ARG A 278 -9.52 -2.86 -26.45
C ARG A 278 -9.10 -3.63 -25.21
N PRO A 279 -7.81 -3.62 -24.81
CA PRO A 279 -7.38 -4.25 -23.57
C PRO A 279 -8.08 -3.61 -22.37
N ALA A 280 -8.70 -4.43 -21.53
CA ALA A 280 -9.38 -3.99 -20.32
C ALA A 280 -8.64 -4.48 -19.08
N ILE A 281 -8.36 -3.56 -18.18
CA ILE A 281 -7.88 -3.93 -16.82
C ILE A 281 -9.10 -4.35 -16.01
N SER A 282 -9.18 -5.62 -15.61
CA SER A 282 -10.29 -6.11 -14.79
C SER A 282 -10.37 -5.32 -13.47
N LYS A 283 -11.60 -5.11 -12.95
CA LYS A 283 -11.83 -4.44 -11.66
C LYS A 283 -11.00 -5.07 -10.52
N ALA A 284 -10.81 -6.38 -10.55
CA ALA A 284 -9.95 -7.09 -9.59
C ALA A 284 -8.47 -6.71 -9.74
N LYS A 285 -7.97 -6.49 -10.97
CA LYS A 285 -6.59 -6.03 -11.22
C LYS A 285 -6.43 -4.55 -10.82
N GLN A 286 -7.45 -3.70 -11.05
CA GLN A 286 -7.48 -2.30 -10.59
C GLN A 286 -7.45 -2.20 -9.06
N VAL A 287 -8.28 -2.97 -8.35
CA VAL A 287 -8.28 -3.04 -6.88
C VAL A 287 -6.95 -3.57 -6.34
N ARG A 288 -6.35 -4.56 -7.03
CA ARG A 288 -5.03 -5.09 -6.66
C ARG A 288 -3.90 -4.07 -6.87
N LEU A 289 -3.96 -3.27 -7.93
CA LEU A 289 -3.00 -2.19 -8.19
C LEU A 289 -3.15 -1.07 -7.16
N LEU A 290 -4.38 -0.65 -6.87
CA LEU A 290 -4.69 0.33 -5.82
C LEU A 290 -4.18 -0.15 -4.45
N GLY A 291 -4.48 -1.41 -4.10
CA GLY A 291 -4.02 -2.04 -2.87
C GLY A 291 -2.49 -2.10 -2.78
N ARG A 292 -1.81 -2.40 -3.90
CA ARG A 292 -0.36 -2.51 -3.95
C ARG A 292 0.33 -1.13 -3.90
N SER A 293 -0.24 -0.09 -4.51
CA SER A 293 0.26 1.29 -4.44
C SER A 293 0.03 1.89 -3.07
N LEU A 294 -1.14 1.73 -2.48
CA LEU A 294 -1.40 2.07 -1.08
C LEU A 294 -0.45 1.33 -0.13
N LEU A 295 -0.16 0.06 -0.42
CA LEU A 295 0.77 -0.75 0.37
C LEU A 295 2.21 -0.23 0.28
N THR A 296 2.68 0.12 -0.91
CA THR A 296 4.05 0.62 -1.14
C THR A 296 4.26 1.96 -0.44
N HIS A 297 3.23 2.77 -0.34
CA HIS A 297 3.28 4.11 0.28
C HIS A 297 2.97 4.14 1.77
N LEU A 298 2.27 3.16 2.26
CA LEU A 298 2.27 2.89 3.70
C LEU A 298 3.70 2.55 4.16
N ILE A 299 4.59 2.23 3.22
CA ILE A 299 5.99 1.82 3.42
C ILE A 299 7.01 2.97 3.21
N ALA A 300 6.69 4.01 2.45
CA ALA A 300 7.62 5.11 2.14
C ALA A 300 7.49 6.30 3.11
N LYS A 301 8.64 6.78 3.60
CA LYS A 301 8.76 7.94 4.52
C LYS A 301 8.45 9.27 3.85
N PRO A 302 7.90 10.27 4.58
CA PRO A 302 7.99 11.66 4.17
C PRO A 302 9.39 12.21 4.46
N ILE A 303 10.08 12.71 3.42
CA ILE A 303 11.23 13.60 3.57
C ILE A 303 10.64 14.99 3.87
N ARG A 304 10.98 15.60 5.01
CA ARG A 304 10.67 17.01 5.28
C ARG A 304 11.61 17.88 4.44
N PRO A 305 11.13 18.96 3.82
CA PRO A 305 12.01 19.96 3.27
C PRO A 305 12.76 20.63 4.43
N GLU A 306 14.08 20.63 4.37
CA GLU A 306 14.91 21.48 5.22
C GLU A 306 14.67 22.94 4.79
N SER A 307 14.21 23.77 5.74
CA SER A 307 14.20 25.21 5.57
C SER A 307 15.66 25.69 5.57
N GLU A 308 16.09 26.31 4.48
CA GLU A 308 17.34 27.05 4.42
C GLU A 308 17.31 28.19 5.42
N SER A 309 18.10 28.03 6.48
CA SER A 309 18.65 29.16 7.24
C SER A 309 20.16 28.97 7.31
N GLY A 310 20.86 29.89 6.68
CA GLY A 310 22.28 29.85 6.47
C GLY A 310 23.12 29.84 7.74
N GLY A 311 24.27 29.19 7.62
CA GLY A 311 25.33 29.22 8.61
C GLY A 311 26.51 28.38 8.13
N LEU A 312 27.44 29.02 7.42
CA LEU A 312 28.77 28.48 7.13
C LEU A 312 29.48 28.10 8.43
N ALA A 313 29.72 26.83 8.65
CA ALA A 313 30.75 26.36 9.57
C ALA A 313 31.54 25.23 8.92
N PHE A 314 32.74 25.58 8.51
CA PHE A 314 33.83 24.68 8.17
C PHE A 314 34.12 23.77 9.37
N VAL A 315 33.95 22.46 9.24
CA VAL A 315 34.54 21.49 10.15
C VAL A 315 35.40 20.52 9.36
N ARG A 316 36.68 20.54 9.75
CA ARG A 316 37.80 19.74 9.27
C ARG A 316 37.45 18.25 9.19
N ALA A 317 37.82 17.66 8.05
CA ALA A 317 38.00 16.22 7.92
C ALA A 317 38.99 15.71 8.98
N ARG A 318 38.53 14.83 9.85
CA ARG A 318 39.37 13.90 10.59
C ARG A 318 39.21 12.54 9.93
N ASN A 319 40.30 12.06 9.36
CA ASN A 319 40.48 10.66 9.02
C ASN A 319 40.29 9.82 10.28
N SER A 320 39.25 9.00 10.31
CA SER A 320 39.11 7.91 11.26
C SER A 320 38.96 6.59 10.50
N VAL A 321 39.74 5.65 10.91
CA VAL A 321 39.88 4.22 10.57
C VAL A 321 38.49 3.57 10.47
N PRO A 322 38.23 2.57 9.58
CA PRO A 322 36.93 1.91 9.47
C PRO A 322 36.67 1.06 10.72
N GLU A 323 35.75 1.48 11.58
CA GLU A 323 35.18 0.63 12.62
C GLU A 323 34.34 -0.48 11.98
N SER A 324 34.64 -1.71 12.29
CA SER A 324 34.01 -2.94 11.82
C SER A 324 32.67 -3.22 12.53
N GLY A 325 31.70 -2.30 12.45
CA GLY A 325 30.37 -2.49 13.01
C GLY A 325 29.26 -1.96 12.09
N ILE A 326 28.14 -2.68 12.00
CA ILE A 326 26.96 -2.20 11.24
C ILE A 326 26.29 -1.07 12.05
N SER A 327 26.12 0.10 11.45
CA SER A 327 25.44 1.23 12.12
C SER A 327 23.97 0.87 12.43
N VAL A 328 23.43 1.38 13.55
CA VAL A 328 22.04 1.16 14.00
C VAL A 328 21.02 1.47 12.87
N SER A 329 21.27 2.53 12.08
CA SER A 329 20.40 2.89 10.95
C SER A 329 20.40 1.81 9.85
N ARG A 330 21.55 1.21 9.53
CA ARG A 330 21.68 0.13 8.57
C ARG A 330 21.04 -1.16 9.10
N SER A 331 21.18 -1.43 10.39
CA SER A 331 20.52 -2.54 11.08
C SER A 331 18.99 -2.44 10.98
N TYR A 332 18.39 -1.27 11.26
CA TYR A 332 16.95 -1.07 11.05
C TYR A 332 16.51 -1.30 9.60
N ALA A 333 17.32 -0.91 8.62
CA ALA A 333 17.02 -1.16 7.20
C ALA A 333 17.01 -2.67 6.87
N ALA A 334 17.94 -3.46 7.43
CA ALA A 334 17.96 -4.91 7.32
C ALA A 334 16.72 -5.54 7.97
N CYS A 335 16.36 -5.13 9.19
CA CYS A 335 15.15 -5.57 9.88
C CYS A 335 13.88 -5.34 9.06
N HIS A 336 13.75 -4.16 8.45
CA HIS A 336 12.64 -3.87 7.55
C HIS A 336 12.62 -4.76 6.31
N SER A 337 13.78 -5.15 5.78
CA SER A 337 13.86 -6.07 4.64
C SER A 337 13.35 -7.45 5.01
N ILE A 338 13.80 -8.00 6.15
CA ILE A 338 13.35 -9.30 6.69
C ILE A 338 11.84 -9.28 6.97
N ALA A 339 11.34 -8.27 7.69
CA ALA A 339 9.92 -8.16 8.02
C ALA A 339 9.03 -8.05 6.77
N ARG A 340 9.51 -7.40 5.70
CA ARG A 340 8.80 -7.29 4.42
C ARG A 340 8.73 -8.60 3.67
N ALA A 341 9.83 -9.36 3.63
CA ALA A 341 9.91 -10.63 2.92
C ALA A 341 8.96 -11.69 3.49
N ALA A 342 8.68 -11.63 4.79
CA ALA A 342 7.84 -12.61 5.48
C ALA A 342 6.33 -12.52 5.19
N HIS A 343 5.83 -11.43 4.58
CA HIS A 343 4.41 -11.23 4.20
C HIS A 343 3.38 -11.49 5.32
N SER A 344 3.75 -11.32 6.60
CA SER A 344 2.89 -11.65 7.73
C SER A 344 1.75 -10.65 7.95
N ASN A 345 0.66 -11.11 8.60
CA ASN A 345 -0.44 -10.22 8.99
C ASN A 345 0.00 -9.14 9.98
N PHE A 346 1.00 -9.44 10.80
CA PHE A 346 1.61 -8.52 11.77
C PHE A 346 2.26 -7.30 11.10
N TYR A 347 2.92 -7.52 9.96
CA TYR A 347 3.61 -6.48 9.23
C TYR A 347 2.68 -5.34 8.77
N TYR A 348 1.41 -5.64 8.46
CA TYR A 348 0.43 -4.61 8.08
C TYR A 348 0.10 -3.64 9.22
N ALA A 349 0.13 -4.10 10.48
CA ALA A 349 -0.12 -3.25 11.63
C ALA A 349 0.98 -2.20 11.86
N PHE A 350 2.23 -2.50 11.45
CA PHE A 350 3.36 -1.60 11.61
C PHE A 350 3.18 -0.26 10.87
N PHE A 351 2.47 -0.27 9.72
CA PHE A 351 2.25 0.94 8.94
C PHE A 351 1.31 1.95 9.59
N LEU A 352 0.54 1.53 10.59
CA LEU A 352 -0.35 2.42 11.34
C LEU A 352 0.39 3.19 12.43
N LEU A 353 1.65 2.85 12.70
CA LEU A 353 2.48 3.44 13.75
C LEU A 353 3.39 4.55 13.25
N PRO A 354 3.74 5.53 14.10
CA PRO A 354 4.83 6.47 13.86
C PRO A 354 6.15 5.74 13.56
N LYS A 355 7.03 6.41 12.79
CA LYS A 355 8.27 5.78 12.31
C LYS A 355 9.12 5.11 13.41
N PRO A 356 9.38 5.75 14.58
CA PRO A 356 10.23 5.13 15.62
C PRO A 356 9.63 3.81 16.14
N LYS A 357 8.30 3.75 16.36
CA LYS A 357 7.60 2.55 16.81
C LYS A 357 7.54 1.47 15.71
N ARG A 358 7.43 1.89 14.45
CA ARG A 358 7.48 0.99 13.29
C ARG A 358 8.86 0.35 13.12
N ASP A 359 9.92 1.14 13.23
CA ASP A 359 11.31 0.67 13.17
C ASP A 359 11.55 -0.37 14.29
N ALA A 360 11.09 -0.07 15.51
CA ALA A 360 11.19 -0.96 16.65
C ALA A 360 10.47 -2.29 16.44
N LEU A 361 9.22 -2.28 15.94
CA LEU A 361 8.50 -3.52 15.65
C LEU A 361 9.12 -4.30 14.49
N ALA A 362 9.77 -3.63 13.53
CA ALA A 362 10.51 -4.32 12.48
C ALA A 362 11.74 -5.05 13.03
N ALA A 363 12.45 -4.45 14.03
CA ALA A 363 13.58 -5.09 14.70
C ALA A 363 13.14 -6.32 15.51
N LEU A 364 12.06 -6.18 16.29
CA LEU A 364 11.46 -7.31 17.03
C LEU A 364 11.04 -8.44 16.09
N TYR A 365 10.31 -8.11 15.04
CA TYR A 365 9.85 -9.11 14.08
C TYR A 365 11.01 -9.82 13.37
N ALA A 366 12.05 -9.09 12.97
CA ALA A 366 13.21 -9.68 12.33
C ALA A 366 13.93 -10.66 13.25
N PHE A 367 14.10 -10.31 14.53
CA PHE A 367 14.65 -11.20 15.53
C PHE A 367 13.81 -12.49 15.68
N MET A 368 12.49 -12.32 15.91
CA MET A 368 11.57 -13.46 16.04
C MET A 368 11.64 -14.39 14.84
N ARG A 369 11.64 -13.82 13.62
CA ARG A 369 11.67 -14.59 12.38
C ARG A 369 12.96 -15.40 12.24
N LEU A 370 14.11 -14.81 12.57
CA LEU A 370 15.40 -15.52 12.48
C LEU A 370 15.53 -16.62 13.53
N VAL A 371 14.96 -16.42 14.72
CA VAL A 371 14.88 -17.48 15.76
C VAL A 371 13.97 -18.62 15.32
N ASP A 372 12.80 -18.31 14.74
CA ASP A 372 11.87 -19.31 14.19
C ASP A 372 12.52 -20.09 13.04
N ASP A 373 13.22 -19.43 12.12
CA ASP A 373 13.90 -20.08 10.99
C ASP A 373 14.93 -21.11 11.47
N VAL A 374 15.68 -20.83 12.56
CA VAL A 374 16.60 -21.81 13.18
C VAL A 374 15.85 -23.04 13.71
N ALA A 375 14.67 -22.86 14.29
CA ALA A 375 13.85 -23.96 14.81
C ALA A 375 13.21 -24.78 13.68
N ASP A 376 12.87 -24.14 12.55
CA ASP A 376 12.15 -24.78 11.44
C ASP A 376 13.09 -25.43 10.40
N GLU A 377 14.25 -24.83 10.10
CA GLU A 377 15.14 -25.29 9.03
C GLU A 377 16.00 -26.50 9.42
N GLY A 378 16.14 -27.46 8.49
CA GLY A 378 16.96 -28.65 8.64
C GLY A 378 16.36 -29.74 9.54
N ASN A 379 16.98 -30.92 9.57
CA ASN A 379 16.51 -32.13 10.30
C ASN A 379 17.36 -32.50 11.52
N ASP A 380 18.49 -31.83 11.76
CA ASP A 380 19.40 -32.13 12.87
C ASP A 380 18.98 -31.37 14.14
N LEU A 381 18.36 -32.08 15.09
CA LEU A 381 17.94 -31.54 16.37
C LEU A 381 19.09 -30.89 17.16
N ALA A 382 20.29 -31.49 17.15
CA ALA A 382 21.41 -30.93 17.87
C ALA A 382 21.94 -29.64 17.24
N ALA A 383 21.86 -29.51 15.89
CA ALA A 383 22.20 -28.27 15.20
C ALA A 383 21.21 -27.16 15.52
N LYS A 384 19.88 -27.45 15.55
CA LYS A 384 18.84 -26.51 15.95
C LYS A 384 19.03 -26.02 17.38
N GLN A 385 19.28 -26.94 18.32
CA GLN A 385 19.52 -26.58 19.73
C GLN A 385 20.78 -25.70 19.88
N ARG A 386 21.86 -26.01 19.16
CA ARG A 386 23.08 -25.16 19.15
C ARG A 386 22.76 -23.78 18.57
N GLY A 387 22.04 -23.69 17.45
CA GLY A 387 21.68 -22.42 16.84
C GLY A 387 20.84 -21.53 17.75
N LEU A 388 19.88 -22.08 18.52
CA LEU A 388 19.10 -21.33 19.50
C LEU A 388 19.98 -20.91 20.70
N ALA A 389 20.91 -21.74 21.15
CA ALA A 389 21.88 -21.39 22.19
C ALA A 389 22.83 -20.25 21.73
N ASP A 390 23.26 -20.28 20.46
CA ASP A 390 24.08 -19.22 19.85
C ASP A 390 23.32 -17.90 19.77
N TRP A 391 22.02 -17.92 19.43
CA TRP A 391 21.15 -16.72 19.46
C TRP A 391 21.00 -16.16 20.87
N ARG A 392 20.89 -17.01 21.89
CA ARG A 392 20.82 -16.61 23.29
C ARG A 392 22.10 -15.91 23.72
N ALA A 393 23.24 -16.51 23.42
CA ALA A 393 24.56 -15.95 23.73
C ALA A 393 24.79 -14.61 22.97
N ALA A 394 24.43 -14.53 21.70
CA ALA A 394 24.58 -13.32 20.91
C ALA A 394 23.68 -12.17 21.43
N LEU A 395 22.48 -12.48 21.93
CA LEU A 395 21.60 -11.51 22.56
C LEU A 395 22.21 -11.00 23.89
N ASP A 396 22.72 -11.91 24.73
CA ASP A 396 23.39 -11.54 25.99
C ASP A 396 24.61 -10.65 25.74
N ASP A 397 25.47 -11.03 24.79
CA ASP A 397 26.66 -10.25 24.41
C ASP A 397 26.28 -8.86 23.89
N ALA A 398 25.23 -8.75 23.09
CA ALA A 398 24.77 -7.48 22.56
C ALA A 398 24.19 -6.55 23.64
N VAL A 399 23.48 -7.10 24.63
CA VAL A 399 22.93 -6.32 25.75
C VAL A 399 24.02 -5.88 26.71
N ILE A 400 25.00 -6.75 27.05
CA ILE A 400 26.12 -6.45 27.96
C ILE A 400 27.17 -5.56 27.25
N GLY A 401 27.39 -5.76 25.96
CA GLY A 401 28.40 -5.03 25.20
C GLY A 401 28.16 -3.53 25.15
N GLU A 402 26.91 -3.08 25.17
CA GLU A 402 26.58 -1.64 25.25
C GLU A 402 26.79 -1.04 26.64
N GLU A 403 26.64 -1.78 27.73
CA GLU A 403 27.04 -1.30 29.06
C GLU A 403 28.55 -1.07 29.14
N ARG A 404 29.35 -1.72 28.27
CA ARG A 404 30.81 -1.60 28.17
C ARG A 404 31.30 -0.62 27.08
N LEU A 405 30.45 -0.08 26.21
CA LEU A 405 30.82 0.90 25.17
C LEU A 405 31.31 2.26 25.73
N VAL A 406 31.34 2.43 27.06
CA VAL A 406 32.09 3.51 27.71
C VAL A 406 33.62 3.31 27.58
N ASP A 407 34.10 2.10 27.21
CA ASP A 407 35.54 1.73 27.20
C ASP A 407 36.08 1.09 25.88
N GLY A 408 35.43 1.30 24.75
CA GLY A 408 36.12 1.30 23.44
C GLY A 408 36.66 -0.04 22.87
N SER A 409 36.17 -1.24 23.24
CA SER A 409 36.55 -2.46 22.53
C SER A 409 35.47 -3.55 22.59
N THR A 410 34.82 -3.84 21.47
CA THR A 410 33.99 -5.04 21.29
C THR A 410 34.45 -5.79 20.05
N ALA A 411 35.11 -6.92 20.24
CA ALA A 411 35.29 -7.96 19.24
C ALA A 411 34.09 -8.93 19.37
N LEU A 412 33.23 -9.03 18.33
CA LEU A 412 32.25 -10.10 18.23
C LEU A 412 32.98 -11.44 18.05
N ASN A 413 32.68 -12.40 18.92
CA ASN A 413 33.23 -13.75 18.87
C ASN A 413 32.79 -14.49 17.60
N SER A 414 33.61 -15.43 17.13
CA SER A 414 33.52 -16.17 15.87
C SER A 414 32.32 -17.14 15.72
N ALA A 415 31.31 -17.08 16.59
CA ALA A 415 30.11 -17.92 16.60
C ALA A 415 28.81 -17.11 16.49
N THR A 416 28.80 -15.96 15.79
CA THR A 416 27.59 -15.12 15.65
C THR A 416 26.61 -15.81 14.70
N PRO A 417 25.31 -16.05 15.12
CA PRO A 417 24.32 -16.66 14.25
C PRO A 417 24.09 -15.86 12.97
N ASN A 418 23.69 -16.55 11.90
CA ASN A 418 23.41 -15.90 10.62
C ASN A 418 22.32 -14.82 10.78
N GLY A 419 22.62 -13.61 10.33
CA GLY A 419 21.73 -12.44 10.45
C GLY A 419 21.76 -11.72 11.80
N ALA A 420 22.39 -12.27 12.85
CA ALA A 420 22.42 -11.64 14.18
C ALA A 420 23.18 -10.30 14.15
N ALA A 421 24.32 -10.23 13.48
CA ALA A 421 25.08 -8.99 13.33
C ALA A 421 24.28 -7.87 12.64
N GLU A 422 23.33 -8.23 11.77
CA GLU A 422 22.49 -7.29 11.04
C GLU A 422 21.29 -6.80 11.87
N VAL A 423 20.77 -7.61 12.79
CA VAL A 423 19.51 -7.35 13.51
C VAL A 423 19.75 -6.86 14.93
N LEU A 424 20.74 -7.37 15.65
CA LEU A 424 20.96 -7.08 17.07
C LEU A 424 21.18 -5.59 17.37
N PRO A 425 21.93 -4.78 16.58
CA PRO A 425 22.09 -3.35 16.90
C PRO A 425 20.76 -2.58 16.91
N ALA A 426 19.83 -2.86 16.00
CA ALA A 426 18.50 -2.24 15.99
C ALA A 426 17.63 -2.78 17.13
N LEU A 427 17.76 -4.05 17.49
CA LEU A 427 17.02 -4.68 18.57
C LEU A 427 17.41 -4.07 19.93
N VAL A 428 18.70 -3.91 20.19
CA VAL A 428 19.21 -3.31 21.44
C VAL A 428 18.80 -1.85 21.55
N ASP A 429 18.96 -1.03 20.47
CA ASP A 429 18.41 0.35 20.47
C ASP A 429 16.90 0.37 20.75
N THR A 430 16.16 -0.60 20.24
CA THR A 430 14.72 -0.75 20.51
C THR A 430 14.46 -1.05 21.99
N MET A 431 15.18 -2.01 22.56
CA MET A 431 15.03 -2.40 23.97
C MET A 431 15.29 -1.23 24.92
N GLN A 432 16.35 -0.47 24.69
CA GLN A 432 16.69 0.69 25.48
C GLN A 432 15.66 1.81 25.36
N ARG A 433 15.30 2.15 24.12
CA ARG A 433 14.35 3.24 23.82
C ARG A 433 12.99 3.01 24.46
N TYR A 434 12.52 1.77 24.47
CA TYR A 434 11.20 1.41 24.98
C TYR A 434 11.25 0.69 26.34
N LYS A 435 12.42 0.67 27.00
CA LYS A 435 12.63 0.06 28.31
C LYS A 435 12.10 -1.38 28.39
N MET A 436 12.38 -2.15 27.34
CA MET A 436 11.89 -3.50 27.21
C MET A 436 12.86 -4.48 27.86
N PRO A 437 12.40 -5.33 28.81
CA PRO A 437 13.25 -6.31 29.46
C PRO A 437 13.72 -7.40 28.50
N ALA A 438 15.01 -7.73 28.50
CA ALA A 438 15.62 -8.79 27.69
C ALA A 438 15.00 -10.17 27.94
N ARG A 439 14.47 -10.41 29.16
CA ARG A 439 13.80 -11.67 29.53
C ARG A 439 12.70 -12.09 28.55
N TYR A 440 11.94 -11.16 27.94
CA TYR A 440 10.89 -11.52 26.98
C TYR A 440 11.47 -12.14 25.70
N LEU A 441 12.64 -11.69 25.26
CA LEU A 441 13.33 -12.25 24.10
C LEU A 441 13.95 -13.61 24.43
N HIS A 442 14.48 -13.78 25.64
CA HIS A 442 14.95 -15.10 26.14
C HIS A 442 13.79 -16.09 26.29
N ASP A 443 12.63 -15.66 26.79
CA ASP A 443 11.43 -16.49 26.88
C ASP A 443 10.95 -16.92 25.50
N LEU A 444 11.05 -16.04 24.49
CA LEU A 444 10.69 -16.37 23.10
C LEU A 444 11.63 -17.44 22.53
N ILE A 445 12.95 -17.33 22.75
CA ILE A 445 13.91 -18.38 22.35
C ILE A 445 13.55 -19.71 23.07
N SER A 446 13.19 -19.65 24.36
CA SER A 446 12.75 -20.83 25.09
C SER A 446 11.47 -21.45 24.54
N GLY A 447 10.55 -20.62 23.98
CA GLY A 447 9.37 -21.11 23.25
C GLY A 447 9.75 -21.89 21.98
N ALA A 448 10.70 -21.40 21.21
CA ALA A 448 11.24 -22.12 20.04
C ALA A 448 11.96 -23.43 20.45
N GLU A 449 12.67 -23.46 21.59
CA GLU A 449 13.25 -24.68 22.16
C GLU A 449 12.18 -25.71 22.55
N MET A 450 11.03 -25.26 23.08
CA MET A 450 9.89 -26.14 23.39
C MET A 450 9.32 -26.82 22.14
N ASP A 451 9.21 -26.11 21.03
CA ASP A 451 8.74 -26.67 19.74
C ASP A 451 9.67 -27.75 19.17
N LEU A 452 10.95 -27.76 19.54
CA LEU A 452 11.88 -28.83 19.15
C LEU A 452 11.63 -30.14 19.90
N THR A 453 11.11 -30.09 21.13
CA THR A 453 11.09 -31.23 22.05
C THR A 453 9.68 -31.66 22.44
N LEU A 454 8.74 -30.74 22.61
CA LEU A 454 7.37 -31.04 23.02
C LEU A 454 6.49 -31.29 21.80
N ARG A 455 5.76 -32.40 21.83
CA ARG A 455 4.81 -32.80 20.77
C ARG A 455 3.37 -32.76 21.21
N THR A 456 3.14 -32.85 22.52
CA THR A 456 1.81 -32.85 23.15
C THR A 456 1.84 -32.07 24.46
N TYR A 457 0.70 -31.68 24.95
CA TYR A 457 0.52 -30.90 26.19
C TYR A 457 -0.48 -31.61 27.11
N PRO A 458 -0.07 -32.10 28.30
CA PRO A 458 -0.95 -32.83 29.19
C PRO A 458 -2.16 -32.01 29.67
N THR A 459 -1.94 -30.72 29.99
CA THR A 459 -2.98 -29.84 30.56
C THR A 459 -2.99 -28.48 29.84
N PHE A 460 -4.10 -27.75 29.99
CA PHE A 460 -4.19 -26.39 29.48
C PHE A 460 -3.16 -25.44 30.11
N ASP A 461 -2.79 -25.62 31.37
CA ASP A 461 -1.75 -24.78 31.99
C ASP A 461 -0.39 -24.96 31.32
N ARG A 462 -0.06 -26.19 30.89
CA ARG A 462 1.20 -26.42 30.12
C ARG A 462 1.13 -25.82 28.72
N LEU A 463 -0.02 -25.90 28.07
CA LEU A 463 -0.23 -25.20 26.81
C LEU A 463 -0.15 -23.69 26.99
N ARG A 464 -0.73 -23.15 28.06
CA ARG A 464 -0.66 -21.70 28.37
C ARG A 464 0.77 -21.22 28.58
N GLU A 465 1.63 -22.01 29.25
CA GLU A 465 3.05 -21.70 29.39
C GLU A 465 3.75 -21.60 28.03
N TYR A 466 3.48 -22.51 27.11
CA TYR A 466 3.97 -22.43 25.73
C TYR A 466 3.45 -21.18 25.01
N CYS A 467 2.13 -20.94 25.04
CA CYS A 467 1.51 -19.78 24.42
C CYS A 467 2.06 -18.45 24.97
N TYR A 468 2.36 -18.39 26.28
CA TYR A 468 3.05 -17.24 26.88
C TYR A 468 4.38 -17.00 26.18
N ARG A 469 5.21 -18.04 25.97
CA ARG A 469 6.55 -17.91 25.42
C ARG A 469 6.56 -17.53 23.95
N VAL A 470 5.67 -18.09 23.13
CA VAL A 470 5.66 -17.84 21.68
C VAL A 470 4.76 -16.69 21.22
N ALA A 471 3.77 -16.28 22.02
CA ALA A 471 2.82 -15.24 21.66
C ALA A 471 2.60 -14.18 22.76
N GLY A 472 2.56 -14.57 24.03
CA GLY A 472 2.48 -13.65 25.17
C GLY A 472 3.66 -12.67 25.18
N THR A 473 4.90 -13.18 25.04
CA THR A 473 6.12 -12.37 24.95
C THR A 473 6.09 -11.40 23.76
N VAL A 474 5.53 -11.82 22.63
CA VAL A 474 5.30 -10.93 21.46
C VAL A 474 4.33 -9.81 21.81
N GLY A 475 3.22 -10.13 22.49
CA GLY A 475 2.26 -9.13 22.98
C GLY A 475 2.91 -8.14 23.95
N LEU A 476 3.70 -8.64 24.90
CA LEU A 476 4.44 -7.84 25.89
C LEU A 476 5.45 -6.90 25.20
N THR A 477 6.28 -7.41 24.30
CA THR A 477 7.28 -6.59 23.58
C THR A 477 6.62 -5.54 22.68
N CYS A 478 5.52 -5.90 21.98
CA CYS A 478 4.73 -4.93 21.23
C CYS A 478 4.13 -3.85 22.12
N THR A 479 3.65 -4.21 23.33
CA THR A 479 3.05 -3.25 24.27
C THR A 479 4.07 -2.25 24.81
N HIS A 480 5.30 -2.66 25.05
CA HIS A 480 6.40 -1.73 25.36
C HIS A 480 6.61 -0.71 24.23
N VAL A 481 6.60 -1.14 22.98
CA VAL A 481 6.72 -0.25 21.81
C VAL A 481 5.47 0.61 21.62
N PHE A 482 4.27 0.07 21.87
CA PHE A 482 3.03 0.85 21.79
C PHE A 482 2.98 1.99 22.82
N GLY A 483 3.69 1.84 23.93
CA GLY A 483 3.62 2.74 25.06
C GLY A 483 2.37 2.50 25.92
N PHE A 484 2.50 2.53 27.22
CA PHE A 484 1.39 2.34 28.17
C PHE A 484 1.60 3.14 29.44
N HIS A 485 0.51 3.47 30.13
CA HIS A 485 0.53 4.28 31.35
C HIS A 485 0.19 3.47 32.61
N ASP A 486 -0.39 2.28 32.45
CA ASP A 486 -0.84 1.43 33.53
C ASP A 486 -0.20 0.04 33.40
N PRO A 487 0.47 -0.48 34.44
CA PRO A 487 1.11 -1.80 34.42
C PRO A 487 0.16 -2.95 34.05
N ARG A 488 -1.16 -2.81 34.32
CA ARG A 488 -2.17 -3.79 33.91
C ARG A 488 -2.20 -4.03 32.39
N ALA A 489 -1.66 -3.11 31.60
CA ALA A 489 -1.52 -3.27 30.16
C ALA A 489 -0.71 -4.52 29.79
N LEU A 490 0.26 -4.91 30.58
CA LEU A 490 1.08 -6.10 30.32
C LEU A 490 0.27 -7.39 30.52
N ASP A 491 -0.53 -7.50 31.57
CA ASP A 491 -1.39 -8.67 31.79
C ASP A 491 -2.44 -8.81 30.67
N LEU A 492 -2.99 -7.68 30.20
CA LEU A 492 -3.96 -7.67 29.09
C LEU A 492 -3.31 -8.02 27.76
N ALA A 493 -2.04 -7.62 27.55
CA ALA A 493 -1.27 -7.98 26.37
C ALA A 493 -0.97 -9.48 26.30
N GLU A 494 -0.65 -10.09 27.44
CA GLU A 494 -0.46 -11.54 27.55
C GLU A 494 -1.75 -12.29 27.18
N LYS A 495 -2.93 -11.85 27.69
CA LYS A 495 -4.22 -12.42 27.33
C LYS A 495 -4.52 -12.34 25.84
N LEU A 496 -4.25 -11.20 25.20
CA LEU A 496 -4.39 -11.09 23.74
C LEU A 496 -3.40 -11.98 22.99
N GLY A 497 -2.17 -12.12 23.45
CA GLY A 497 -1.20 -13.06 22.92
C GLY A 497 -1.71 -14.50 22.96
N LEU A 498 -2.26 -14.92 24.10
CA LEU A 498 -2.90 -16.23 24.27
C LEU A 498 -4.08 -16.42 23.31
N ALA A 499 -4.97 -15.40 23.17
CA ALA A 499 -6.10 -15.46 22.24
C ALA A 499 -5.66 -15.63 20.78
N PHE A 500 -4.60 -14.92 20.37
CA PHE A 500 -4.05 -15.04 19.02
C PHE A 500 -3.46 -16.43 18.78
N GLN A 501 -2.73 -16.97 19.75
CA GLN A 501 -2.12 -18.30 19.62
C GLN A 501 -3.15 -19.41 19.63
N LEU A 502 -4.15 -19.37 20.50
CA LEU A 502 -5.26 -20.32 20.46
C LEU A 502 -6.00 -20.28 19.11
N THR A 503 -6.21 -19.10 18.55
CA THR A 503 -6.80 -18.95 17.20
C THR A 503 -5.95 -19.65 16.14
N ASN A 504 -4.61 -19.53 16.21
CA ASN A 504 -3.70 -20.23 15.30
C ASN A 504 -3.76 -21.74 15.50
N ILE A 505 -3.69 -22.23 16.74
CA ILE A 505 -3.75 -23.66 17.09
C ILE A 505 -5.05 -24.29 16.58
N ILE A 506 -6.20 -23.62 16.77
CA ILE A 506 -7.49 -24.09 16.26
C ILE A 506 -7.50 -24.16 14.74
N ARG A 507 -6.97 -23.12 14.07
CA ARG A 507 -6.91 -23.05 12.60
C ARG A 507 -6.03 -24.15 12.01
N ASP A 508 -4.89 -24.39 12.63
CA ASP A 508 -3.80 -25.18 12.05
C ASP A 508 -3.76 -26.62 12.61
N ALA A 509 -4.76 -27.04 13.40
CA ALA A 509 -4.78 -28.32 14.11
C ALA A 509 -4.54 -29.56 13.22
N HIS A 510 -5.03 -29.55 11.97
CA HIS A 510 -4.77 -30.59 10.97
C HIS A 510 -3.36 -30.52 10.40
N ASP A 511 -2.89 -29.33 10.06
CA ASP A 511 -1.55 -29.11 9.52
C ASP A 511 -0.47 -29.45 10.55
N ASP A 512 -0.68 -29.07 11.81
CA ASP A 512 0.21 -29.36 12.94
C ASP A 512 0.31 -30.86 13.21
N PHE A 513 -0.79 -31.60 13.11
CA PHE A 513 -0.79 -33.06 13.23
C PHE A 513 0.06 -33.70 12.12
N ALA A 514 -0.02 -33.22 10.90
CA ALA A 514 0.82 -33.71 9.78
C ALA A 514 2.33 -33.51 10.05
N LEU A 515 2.70 -32.51 10.88
CA LEU A 515 4.06 -32.27 11.37
C LEU A 515 4.39 -33.04 12.65
N GLY A 516 3.48 -33.91 13.13
CA GLY A 516 3.64 -34.71 14.34
C GLY A 516 3.45 -33.93 15.64
N ARG A 517 2.69 -32.82 15.61
CA ARG A 517 2.42 -31.97 16.77
C ARG A 517 0.91 -31.92 17.06
N VAL A 518 0.53 -32.01 18.34
CA VAL A 518 -0.83 -31.79 18.81
C VAL A 518 -0.78 -30.83 20.00
N TYR A 519 -1.11 -29.56 19.75
CA TYR A 519 -1.05 -28.51 20.77
C TYR A 519 -2.22 -28.57 21.74
N LEU A 520 -3.38 -29.12 21.32
CA LEU A 520 -4.57 -29.20 22.16
C LEU A 520 -4.32 -30.09 23.39
N PRO A 521 -4.77 -29.67 24.61
CA PRO A 521 -4.49 -30.38 25.84
C PRO A 521 -5.03 -31.82 25.86
N GLU A 522 -4.22 -32.77 26.30
CA GLU A 522 -4.63 -34.18 26.41
C GLU A 522 -5.86 -34.37 27.33
N GLU A 523 -5.97 -33.56 28.40
CA GLU A 523 -7.17 -33.57 29.29
C GLU A 523 -8.42 -33.15 28.54
N ASP A 524 -8.35 -32.21 27.61
CA ASP A 524 -9.49 -31.77 26.82
C ASP A 524 -9.78 -32.75 25.66
N LEU A 525 -8.76 -33.36 25.04
CA LEU A 525 -8.94 -34.46 24.11
C LEU A 525 -9.74 -35.60 24.77
N ALA A 526 -9.32 -36.03 25.97
CA ALA A 526 -10.00 -37.08 26.72
C ALA A 526 -11.44 -36.69 27.07
N ARG A 527 -11.67 -35.43 27.46
CA ARG A 527 -13.00 -34.92 27.81
C ARG A 527 -14.01 -35.03 26.67
N TYR A 528 -13.56 -34.80 25.42
CA TYR A 528 -14.40 -34.84 24.22
C TYR A 528 -14.29 -36.17 23.45
N GLY A 529 -13.58 -37.17 23.99
CA GLY A 529 -13.40 -38.47 23.36
C GLY A 529 -12.64 -38.42 22.05
N VAL A 530 -11.71 -37.48 21.91
CA VAL A 530 -10.89 -37.25 20.72
C VAL A 530 -9.51 -37.89 20.89
N SER A 531 -9.06 -38.61 19.89
CA SER A 531 -7.70 -39.14 19.84
C SER A 531 -6.82 -38.22 18.93
N PRO A 532 -5.49 -38.16 19.13
CA PRO A 532 -4.60 -37.45 18.23
C PRO A 532 -4.79 -37.84 16.76
N GLN A 533 -5.08 -39.09 16.45
CA GLN A 533 -5.29 -39.62 15.09
C GLN A 533 -6.53 -39.05 14.40
N ASP A 534 -7.49 -38.51 15.17
CA ASP A 534 -8.66 -37.88 14.60
C ASP A 534 -8.33 -36.62 13.83
N PHE A 535 -7.23 -35.94 14.15
CA PHE A 535 -6.70 -34.78 13.38
C PHE A 535 -6.10 -35.15 12.03
N GLY A 536 -5.78 -36.43 11.80
CA GLY A 536 -5.28 -36.92 10.50
C GLY A 536 -6.36 -37.36 9.52
N LYS A 537 -7.64 -37.28 9.90
CA LYS A 537 -8.79 -37.64 9.04
C LYS A 537 -9.02 -36.59 7.96
N SER A 538 -9.77 -36.95 6.92
CA SER A 538 -10.15 -36.02 5.85
C SER A 538 -11.19 -34.98 6.29
N GLU A 539 -11.95 -35.27 7.36
CA GLU A 539 -12.96 -34.37 7.91
C GLU A 539 -12.95 -34.39 9.44
N ALA A 540 -13.25 -33.25 10.06
CA ALA A 540 -13.38 -33.14 11.50
C ALA A 540 -14.57 -33.94 12.01
N THR A 541 -14.31 -34.85 12.96
CA THR A 541 -15.37 -35.59 13.65
C THR A 541 -16.21 -34.69 14.56
N LEU A 542 -17.39 -35.15 15.00
CA LEU A 542 -18.23 -34.38 15.94
C LEU A 542 -17.45 -34.01 17.20
N GLY A 543 -16.74 -34.99 17.81
CA GLY A 543 -15.92 -34.74 18.99
C GLY A 543 -14.82 -33.69 18.76
N VAL A 544 -14.14 -33.73 17.61
CA VAL A 544 -13.15 -32.70 17.24
C VAL A 544 -13.80 -31.33 17.14
N ARG A 545 -14.96 -31.21 16.49
CA ARG A 545 -15.66 -29.91 16.38
C ARG A 545 -16.09 -29.36 17.73
N GLU A 546 -16.56 -30.23 18.63
CA GLU A 546 -16.93 -29.83 20.00
C GLU A 546 -15.72 -29.39 20.82
N LEU A 547 -14.60 -30.09 20.71
CA LEU A 547 -13.33 -29.72 21.33
C LEU A 547 -12.85 -28.34 20.79
N LEU A 548 -12.80 -28.16 19.48
CA LEU A 548 -12.36 -26.91 18.89
C LEU A 548 -13.30 -25.74 19.26
N ARG A 549 -14.59 -25.99 19.41
CA ARG A 549 -15.55 -25.00 19.90
C ARG A 549 -15.28 -24.60 21.34
N PHE A 550 -14.95 -25.56 22.21
CA PHE A 550 -14.56 -25.29 23.57
C PHE A 550 -13.28 -24.45 23.67
N GLU A 551 -12.26 -24.75 22.85
CA GLU A 551 -11.02 -23.96 22.78
C GLU A 551 -11.28 -22.57 22.20
N ALA A 552 -12.17 -22.44 21.22
CA ALA A 552 -12.59 -21.16 20.70
C ALA A 552 -13.29 -20.28 21.76
N ASP A 553 -14.10 -20.87 22.64
CA ASP A 553 -14.71 -20.13 23.74
C ASP A 553 -13.65 -19.61 24.73
N ARG A 554 -12.57 -20.38 25.01
CA ARG A 554 -11.40 -19.90 25.77
C ARG A 554 -10.70 -18.72 25.07
N ALA A 555 -10.48 -18.83 23.75
CA ALA A 555 -9.87 -17.75 22.98
C ALA A 555 -10.74 -16.47 23.01
N TRP A 556 -12.06 -16.60 22.86
CA TRP A 556 -12.98 -15.47 22.94
C TRP A 556 -12.99 -14.78 24.30
N GLN A 557 -12.94 -15.56 25.39
CA GLN A 557 -12.80 -15.00 26.73
C GLN A 557 -11.52 -14.17 26.86
N CYS A 558 -10.41 -14.68 26.34
CA CYS A 558 -9.14 -13.93 26.33
C CYS A 558 -9.22 -12.65 25.48
N TYR A 559 -9.93 -12.66 24.34
CA TYR A 559 -10.19 -11.46 23.55
C TYR A 559 -11.00 -10.42 24.33
N GLU A 560 -12.05 -10.84 25.03
CA GLU A 560 -12.88 -9.95 25.84
C GLU A 560 -12.07 -9.30 26.95
N GLU A 561 -11.40 -10.13 27.77
CA GLU A 561 -10.59 -9.65 28.87
C GLU A 561 -9.45 -8.73 28.38
N GLY A 562 -8.76 -9.10 27.28
CA GLY A 562 -7.66 -8.35 26.71
C GLY A 562 -8.08 -7.07 25.99
N SER A 563 -9.35 -6.90 25.62
CA SER A 563 -9.84 -5.73 24.88
C SER A 563 -9.62 -4.40 25.62
N ALA A 564 -9.61 -4.40 26.95
CA ALA A 564 -9.34 -3.24 27.77
C ALA A 564 -7.93 -2.64 27.55
N LEU A 565 -6.98 -3.38 26.97
CA LEU A 565 -5.66 -2.89 26.59
C LEU A 565 -5.75 -1.67 25.65
N PHE A 566 -6.79 -1.60 24.83
CA PHE A 566 -6.99 -0.49 23.90
C PHE A 566 -7.04 0.88 24.59
N GLY A 567 -7.63 0.96 25.79
CA GLY A 567 -7.70 2.18 26.58
C GLY A 567 -6.39 2.56 27.29
N LEU A 568 -5.48 1.58 27.49
CA LEU A 568 -4.27 1.74 28.32
C LEU A 568 -3.00 2.05 27.52
N ILE A 569 -3.04 1.92 26.19
CA ILE A 569 -1.89 2.23 25.31
C ILE A 569 -1.98 3.63 24.71
N ASP A 570 -0.82 4.13 24.22
CA ASP A 570 -0.75 5.42 23.56
C ASP A 570 -1.74 5.55 22.39
N PRO A 571 -2.43 6.70 22.26
CA PRO A 571 -3.46 6.89 21.22
C PRO A 571 -2.98 6.60 19.80
N GLU A 572 -1.73 6.94 19.49
CA GLU A 572 -1.10 6.72 18.18
C GLU A 572 -0.88 5.23 17.84
N SER A 573 -0.88 4.36 18.85
CA SER A 573 -0.68 2.91 18.72
C SER A 573 -2.00 2.13 18.63
N ARG A 574 -3.13 2.75 18.99
CA ARG A 574 -4.45 2.10 19.04
C ARG A 574 -4.87 1.51 17.70
N GLY A 575 -4.56 2.20 16.57
CA GLY A 575 -4.87 1.71 15.24
C GLY A 575 -4.20 0.37 14.94
N ALA A 576 -2.94 0.21 15.33
CA ALA A 576 -2.18 -1.03 15.15
C ALA A 576 -2.76 -2.19 15.98
N LEU A 577 -3.02 -1.95 17.27
CA LEU A 577 -3.65 -2.93 18.15
C LEU A 577 -5.03 -3.33 17.64
N TRP A 578 -5.86 -2.35 17.25
CA TRP A 578 -7.18 -2.58 16.68
C TRP A 578 -7.13 -3.52 15.47
N LEU A 579 -6.19 -3.25 14.54
CA LEU A 579 -6.03 -4.08 13.34
C LEU A 579 -5.66 -5.53 13.69
N LEU A 580 -4.74 -5.73 14.63
CA LEU A 580 -4.33 -7.06 15.07
C LEU A 580 -5.51 -7.82 15.69
N VAL A 581 -6.16 -7.23 16.70
CA VAL A 581 -7.29 -7.86 17.39
C VAL A 581 -8.43 -8.21 16.42
N HIS A 582 -8.81 -7.28 15.53
CA HIS A 582 -9.90 -7.54 14.57
C HIS A 582 -9.52 -8.54 13.48
N THR A 583 -8.25 -8.62 13.08
CA THR A 583 -7.81 -9.62 12.11
C THR A 583 -7.91 -11.02 12.69
N TYR A 584 -7.41 -11.23 13.90
CA TYR A 584 -7.41 -12.57 14.51
C TYR A 584 -8.81 -12.97 15.02
N SER A 585 -9.57 -12.06 15.61
CA SER A 585 -10.95 -12.34 16.03
C SER A 585 -11.87 -12.64 14.83
N ALA A 586 -11.71 -11.95 13.70
CA ALA A 586 -12.44 -12.25 12.47
C ALA A 586 -12.04 -13.60 11.86
N LEU A 587 -10.77 -14.00 12.01
CA LEU A 587 -10.32 -15.34 11.60
C LEU A 587 -11.00 -16.43 12.45
N LEU A 588 -11.05 -16.25 13.77
CA LEU A 588 -11.73 -17.18 14.67
C LEU A 588 -13.24 -17.27 14.36
N ALA A 589 -13.90 -16.11 14.16
CA ALA A 589 -15.32 -16.08 13.75
C ALA A 589 -15.55 -16.78 12.39
N ARG A 590 -14.62 -16.69 11.46
CA ARG A 590 -14.68 -17.42 10.19
C ARG A 590 -14.58 -18.93 10.42
N ILE A 591 -13.68 -19.40 11.27
CA ILE A 591 -13.55 -20.82 11.64
C ILE A 591 -14.85 -21.32 12.25
N GLU A 592 -15.46 -20.58 13.19
CA GLU A 592 -16.76 -20.90 13.75
C GLU A 592 -17.88 -20.97 12.70
N SER A 593 -17.91 -20.01 11.75
CA SER A 593 -18.92 -19.96 10.68
C SER A 593 -18.85 -21.16 9.73
N LEU A 594 -17.70 -21.81 9.65
CA LEU A 594 -17.47 -23.04 8.89
C LEU A 594 -17.67 -24.30 9.75
N ASP A 595 -18.27 -24.17 10.93
CA ASP A 595 -18.47 -25.26 11.91
C ASP A 595 -17.17 -26.04 12.18
N PHE A 596 -16.05 -25.30 12.34
CA PHE A 596 -14.71 -25.83 12.58
C PHE A 596 -14.21 -26.81 11.49
N ALA A 597 -14.66 -26.65 10.26
CA ALA A 597 -14.13 -27.39 9.11
C ALA A 597 -12.73 -26.88 8.73
N VAL A 598 -11.73 -27.22 9.56
CA VAL A 598 -10.32 -26.79 9.38
C VAL A 598 -9.45 -27.86 8.71
N PHE A 599 -10.05 -29.00 8.30
CA PHE A 599 -9.39 -30.17 7.73
C PHE A 599 -9.41 -30.13 6.18
N GLY A 600 -8.94 -29.09 5.58
CA GLY A 600 -8.96 -28.90 4.12
C GLY A 600 -8.14 -27.71 3.74
N GLU A 601 -8.71 -26.80 2.94
CA GLU A 601 -8.02 -25.53 2.69
C GLU A 601 -7.90 -24.72 3.97
N ARG A 602 -6.69 -24.29 4.27
CA ARG A 602 -6.38 -23.46 5.44
C ARG A 602 -7.27 -22.21 5.46
N VAL A 603 -8.02 -22.03 6.52
CA VAL A 603 -8.93 -20.88 6.69
C VAL A 603 -8.16 -19.57 6.70
N ARG A 604 -8.55 -18.65 5.82
CA ARG A 604 -7.87 -17.34 5.66
C ARG A 604 -8.90 -16.24 5.47
N LEU A 605 -8.56 -15.05 5.93
CA LEU A 605 -9.29 -13.83 5.54
C LEU A 605 -8.92 -13.45 4.11
N SER A 606 -9.90 -13.00 3.34
CA SER A 606 -9.69 -12.50 2.00
C SER A 606 -8.84 -11.21 2.00
N LYS A 607 -8.19 -10.91 0.87
CA LYS A 607 -7.44 -9.66 0.74
C LYS A 607 -8.34 -8.43 0.90
N ALA A 608 -9.59 -8.51 0.48
CA ALA A 608 -10.57 -7.43 0.61
C ALA A 608 -10.93 -7.16 2.08
N GLU A 609 -11.14 -8.20 2.90
CA GLU A 609 -11.40 -8.06 4.33
C GLU A 609 -10.21 -7.43 5.06
N LYS A 610 -8.98 -7.88 4.77
CA LYS A 610 -7.77 -7.30 5.36
C LYS A 610 -7.61 -5.82 4.99
N MET A 611 -7.86 -5.46 3.73
CA MET A 611 -7.82 -4.06 3.28
C MET A 611 -8.90 -3.21 3.94
N LEU A 612 -10.11 -3.74 4.13
CA LEU A 612 -11.18 -3.06 4.85
C LEU A 612 -10.79 -2.79 6.31
N PHE A 613 -10.16 -3.76 6.99
CA PHE A 613 -9.68 -3.58 8.36
C PHE A 613 -8.57 -2.53 8.44
N ILE A 614 -7.60 -2.54 7.53
CA ILE A 614 -6.56 -1.50 7.45
C ILE A 614 -7.18 -0.12 7.24
N ALA A 615 -8.14 0.01 6.33
CA ALA A 615 -8.84 1.26 6.08
C ALA A 615 -9.62 1.74 7.32
N LYS A 616 -10.34 0.84 8.00
CA LYS A 616 -11.04 1.16 9.25
C LYS A 616 -10.07 1.59 10.35
N ALA A 617 -8.97 0.87 10.53
CA ALA A 617 -7.96 1.18 11.54
C ALA A 617 -7.28 2.54 11.28
N ARG A 618 -7.18 2.97 10.01
CA ARG A 618 -6.51 4.22 9.62
C ARG A 618 -7.45 5.43 9.60
N PHE A 619 -8.70 5.25 9.20
CA PHE A 619 -9.64 6.34 8.88
C PHE A 619 -10.96 6.26 9.64
N GLY A 620 -11.26 5.12 10.27
CA GLY A 620 -12.50 4.93 11.03
C GLY A 620 -12.45 5.60 12.39
N ARG A 621 -13.64 5.92 12.96
CA ARG A 621 -13.75 6.09 14.40
C ARG A 621 -13.57 4.69 15.00
N LEU A 622 -12.43 4.46 15.65
CA LEU A 622 -12.18 3.21 16.36
C LEU A 622 -13.13 3.20 17.56
N SER A 623 -14.20 2.41 17.46
CA SER A 623 -15.08 2.19 18.60
C SER A 623 -14.51 1.05 19.45
N GLU A 624 -14.63 1.18 20.75
CA GLU A 624 -14.48 0.10 21.72
C GLU A 624 -15.67 -0.88 21.62
N GLU A 625 -16.07 -1.23 20.39
CA GLU A 625 -17.18 -2.14 20.15
C GLU A 625 -16.82 -3.48 20.80
N ASN A 626 -17.59 -3.90 21.79
CA ASN A 626 -17.37 -5.16 22.49
C ASN A 626 -17.32 -6.30 21.46
N ILE A 627 -16.16 -6.95 21.34
CA ILE A 627 -15.87 -7.99 20.36
C ILE A 627 -16.87 -9.13 20.46
N LEU A 628 -17.38 -9.44 21.67
CA LEU A 628 -18.41 -10.44 21.90
C LEU A 628 -19.80 -10.01 21.44
N GLU A 629 -20.18 -8.74 21.60
CA GLU A 629 -21.48 -8.26 21.09
C GLU A 629 -21.56 -8.38 19.57
N LYS A 630 -20.44 -8.22 18.89
CA LYS A 630 -20.35 -8.45 17.44
C LYS A 630 -20.48 -9.95 17.13
N ARG A 631 -19.78 -10.82 17.87
CA ARG A 631 -19.91 -12.29 17.75
C ARG A 631 -21.36 -12.74 17.91
N ASP A 632 -22.05 -12.27 18.95
CA ASP A 632 -23.44 -12.63 19.24
C ASP A 632 -24.41 -12.11 18.18
N ARG A 633 -24.19 -10.89 17.66
CA ARG A 633 -24.96 -10.36 16.53
C ARG A 633 -24.78 -11.20 15.26
N ASP A 634 -23.55 -11.59 14.96
CA ASP A 634 -23.24 -12.38 13.77
C ASP A 634 -23.73 -13.83 13.91
N ARG A 635 -23.67 -14.45 15.10
CA ARG A 635 -24.30 -15.76 15.42
C ARG A 635 -25.83 -15.71 15.26
N ARG A 636 -26.52 -14.68 15.76
CA ARG A 636 -27.98 -14.49 15.60
C ARG A 636 -28.38 -14.31 14.14
N ARG A 637 -27.57 -13.60 13.33
CA ARG A 637 -27.80 -13.44 11.88
C ARG A 637 -27.63 -14.75 11.12
N ALA A 638 -26.63 -15.56 11.46
CA ALA A 638 -26.38 -16.85 10.84
C ALA A 638 -27.45 -17.91 11.25
N GLY A 639 -27.93 -17.89 12.51
CA GLY A 639 -28.98 -18.79 13.00
C GLY A 639 -30.39 -18.47 12.49
N GLY A 640 -30.67 -17.19 12.14
CA GLY A 640 -31.97 -16.77 11.62
C GLY A 640 -32.26 -17.20 10.18
N THR A 641 -31.26 -17.56 9.39
CA THR A 641 -31.43 -18.04 8.00
C THR A 641 -31.67 -19.56 7.89
N GLY A 642 -31.43 -20.32 8.97
CA GLY A 642 -31.61 -21.79 9.00
C GLY A 642 -33.01 -22.24 9.31
N SER A 643 -33.85 -21.43 9.99
CA SER A 643 -35.21 -21.80 10.43
C SER A 643 -36.28 -21.68 9.34
N GLN A 644 -36.02 -20.94 8.24
CA GLN A 644 -37.02 -20.78 7.16
C GLN A 644 -36.88 -21.78 6.02
N ARG A 645 -35.89 -22.68 6.01
CA ARG A 645 -35.73 -23.72 4.96
C ARG A 645 -36.19 -25.13 5.38
N ARG A 646 -36.87 -25.30 6.54
CA ARG A 646 -37.44 -26.60 6.97
C ARG A 646 -38.97 -26.63 7.10
N ALA A 647 -39.64 -25.64 6.53
CA ALA A 647 -41.12 -25.68 6.43
C ALA A 647 -41.50 -25.20 5.00
N GLY A 648 -41.40 -26.15 4.04
CA GLY A 648 -41.84 -25.98 2.67
C GLY A 648 -41.62 -27.25 1.91
#